data_a2624dceb21d81b5daec9f5b689e5dbf
#
_entry.id   a2624dceb21d81b5daec9f5b689e5dbf
#
_cell.length_a   1.000
_cell.length_b   1.000
_cell.length_c   1.000
_cell.angle_alpha   90.00
_cell.angle_beta   90.00
_cell.angle_gamma   90.00
#
_symmetry.space_group_name_H-M   'P 1'
#
loop_
_entity.id
_entity.type
_entity.pdbx_description
1 polymer ?
#
loop_
_entity_poly.entity_id
_entity_poly.type
_entity_poly.pdbx_seq_one_letter_code
_entity_poly.pdbx_strand_id
1 'polypeptide(L)'
;MRCLNRLITATISILLALTIAGSLHAQPQRTRVTVSGHITDKASGETLIGAGVLSEGAGAATNNYGFYTLTLPQGRQVTLKYSYVGYDDMTVTIDLLRDTTINVSLKANTELKEAIVSAQRESGIMATKMSAIEIPMNMIKNTPVLFGEADVLKTIQLMPGVQSGAEGFSGIYVRGGGPDENLLLLDGISLYNAEHMLGLFSIFQPEAVKKVTLYKGSFPARYGGRTSSIIDVRTNDGNLQETHGTIGVGVLSDKFHLEGPIFKGKTAYSISARGMHTFLFDGIFRAANIPANYYFFDFNGKVTHKFSDKDRLFLNAYYGRDIFYYKDNEGDVIIDGIEDNTEFDDKTYIRWGNLLTSARWNHVFNGRLFSNTTVAFTDYRMRMGYNSTEKNEDTKNLYKFDYGSGIKDLTAKIDFDYTPSPRHIIKFGGEYVCHTYIPETYTTVEKENHDGQMLTDTTYSNNKEKNRVGHELSAYIDDDLTIGERLTLNPGIHIAMFRTGGRTYWSPEPRMSAKFDFGKGISAKAAYSRMAQYVHLLSSSKITLPIDLWVPITKNIKPVTADQYSLGLYYNGLPGWEFSVEGYWKDIHNVLEYKDGVSFMASSQSWEDNVVMGDGRAYGIELFIQKTMGKTTGWLGYTLAKSDRIFSNGLINNGERYPYRYDRRHNISLVVNQ
;
A
#
# COMPACT_ATOMS: atom_id res chain seq x y z
N MET A 1 -5.26 7.05 39.86
CA MET A 1 -4.32 8.12 40.27
C MET A 1 -2.91 7.60 40.63
N ARG A 2 -2.72 6.57 41.45
CA ARG A 2 -1.35 6.09 41.80
C ARG A 2 -0.50 5.54 40.65
N CYS A 3 -1.09 4.89 39.64
CA CYS A 3 -0.35 4.39 38.47
C CYS A 3 0.03 5.53 37.50
N LEU A 4 -0.82 6.54 37.35
CA LEU A 4 -0.55 7.68 36.49
C LEU A 4 0.61 8.55 37.03
N ASN A 5 0.65 8.76 38.35
CA ASN A 5 1.75 9.48 38.99
C ASN A 5 3.09 8.71 38.89
N ARG A 6 3.09 7.37 38.93
CA ARG A 6 4.32 6.56 38.71
C ARG A 6 4.81 6.62 37.28
N LEU A 7 3.91 6.63 36.30
CA LEU A 7 4.26 6.80 34.88
C LEU A 7 4.85 8.19 34.61
N ILE A 8 4.23 9.24 35.13
CA ILE A 8 4.69 10.63 35.00
C ILE A 8 6.06 10.81 35.66
N THR A 9 6.26 10.22 36.86
CA THR A 9 7.55 10.31 37.55
C THR A 9 8.65 9.53 36.82
N ALA A 10 8.34 8.36 36.24
CA ALA A 10 9.28 7.60 35.43
C ALA A 10 9.64 8.33 34.12
N THR A 11 8.68 8.94 33.46
CA THR A 11 8.92 9.73 32.23
C THR A 11 9.76 10.98 32.51
N ILE A 12 9.48 11.70 33.63
CA ILE A 12 10.27 12.86 34.04
C ILE A 12 11.69 12.44 34.46
N SER A 13 11.86 11.30 35.13
CA SER A 13 13.19 10.78 35.49
C SER A 13 14.01 10.35 34.27
N ILE A 14 13.38 9.79 33.24
CA ILE A 14 14.03 9.45 31.97
C ILE A 14 14.40 10.70 31.19
N LEU A 15 13.53 11.70 31.14
CA LEU A 15 13.81 13.01 30.52
C LEU A 15 14.94 13.75 31.27
N LEU A 16 14.96 13.71 32.60
CA LEU A 16 16.02 14.31 33.40
C LEU A 16 17.36 13.57 33.24
N ALA A 17 17.35 12.25 33.15
CA ALA A 17 18.54 11.45 32.85
C ALA A 17 19.09 11.71 31.45
N LEU A 18 18.23 11.94 30.46
CA LEU A 18 18.63 12.31 29.10
C LEU A 18 19.22 13.74 29.03
N THR A 19 18.72 14.67 29.84
CA THR A 19 19.28 16.04 29.90
C THR A 19 20.61 16.10 30.65
N ILE A 20 20.84 15.25 31.65
CA ILE A 20 22.11 15.18 32.40
C ILE A 20 23.19 14.45 31.58
N ALA A 21 22.82 13.45 30.78
CA ALA A 21 23.78 12.80 29.87
C ALA A 21 24.27 13.70 28.72
N GLY A 22 23.54 14.78 28.40
CA GLY A 22 23.94 15.77 27.40
C GLY A 22 25.00 16.78 27.83
N SER A 23 25.36 16.84 29.11
CA SER A 23 26.25 17.88 29.67
C SER A 23 27.71 17.47 29.90
N LEU A 24 28.12 16.27 29.55
CA LEU A 24 29.50 15.79 29.73
C LEU A 24 30.22 15.70 28.37
N HIS A 25 31.18 16.58 28.18
CA HIS A 25 32.17 16.75 27.10
C HIS A 25 31.84 17.81 26.05
N ALA A 26 32.02 19.06 26.40
CA ALA A 26 32.32 20.11 25.43
C ALA A 26 33.75 19.98 24.92
N GLN A 27 34.01 19.05 23.99
CA GLN A 27 35.11 19.22 23.04
C GLN A 27 34.79 20.43 22.15
N PRO A 28 35.79 21.21 21.70
CA PRO A 28 35.55 22.33 20.80
C PRO A 28 34.76 21.81 19.59
N GLN A 29 33.54 22.21 19.49
CA GLN A 29 32.60 21.79 18.44
C GLN A 29 33.16 22.38 17.13
N ARG A 30 33.83 21.54 16.30
CA ARG A 30 34.14 21.91 14.92
C ARG A 30 32.81 22.33 14.29
N THR A 31 32.74 23.58 13.88
CA THR A 31 31.56 24.14 13.24
C THR A 31 31.19 23.25 12.05
N ARG A 32 29.93 22.85 11.98
CA ARG A 32 29.39 21.96 10.93
C ARG A 32 28.42 22.74 10.07
N VAL A 33 28.43 22.48 8.80
CA VAL A 33 27.54 23.07 7.80
C VAL A 33 26.83 22.01 7.00
N THR A 34 25.69 22.36 6.47
CA THR A 34 24.78 21.45 5.80
C THR A 34 24.76 21.70 4.30
N VAL A 35 24.93 20.65 3.51
CA VAL A 35 24.62 20.63 2.08
C VAL A 35 23.27 19.97 1.90
N SER A 36 22.37 20.62 1.19
CA SER A 36 21.03 20.09 0.91
C SER A 36 20.62 20.42 -0.51
N GLY A 37 19.59 19.78 -1.03
CA GLY A 37 19.07 20.05 -2.36
C GLY A 37 18.22 18.92 -2.90
N HIS A 38 17.85 19.03 -4.17
CA HIS A 38 17.12 18.00 -4.89
C HIS A 38 18.02 17.30 -5.90
N ILE A 39 17.82 15.98 -6.03
CA ILE A 39 18.42 15.20 -7.12
C ILE A 39 17.32 14.87 -8.11
N THR A 40 17.54 15.17 -9.38
CA THR A 40 16.57 15.00 -10.45
C THR A 40 17.15 14.20 -11.61
N ASP A 41 16.31 13.61 -12.41
CA ASP A 41 16.65 13.08 -13.73
C ASP A 41 16.91 14.25 -14.70
N LYS A 42 17.98 14.18 -15.47
CA LYS A 42 18.37 15.27 -16.39
C LYS A 42 17.43 15.38 -17.59
N ALA A 43 16.88 14.26 -18.06
CA ALA A 43 16.04 14.22 -19.24
C ALA A 43 14.62 14.67 -18.93
N SER A 44 14.05 14.25 -17.79
CA SER A 44 12.67 14.54 -17.40
C SER A 44 12.54 15.71 -16.42
N GLY A 45 13.58 16.00 -15.63
CA GLY A 45 13.51 16.93 -14.50
C GLY A 45 12.78 16.36 -13.28
N GLU A 46 12.37 15.11 -13.34
CA GLU A 46 11.67 14.40 -12.27
C GLU A 46 12.61 14.12 -11.09
N THR A 47 12.10 14.14 -9.86
CA THR A 47 12.92 13.88 -8.68
C THR A 47 13.29 12.41 -8.53
N LEU A 48 14.53 12.11 -8.16
CA LEU A 48 15.01 10.75 -7.92
C LEU A 48 14.87 10.38 -6.44
N ILE A 49 14.13 9.32 -6.16
CA ILE A 49 13.81 8.84 -4.80
C ILE A 49 14.87 7.81 -4.37
N GLY A 50 15.57 8.06 -3.26
CA GLY A 50 16.60 7.14 -2.76
C GLY A 50 17.97 7.30 -3.47
N ALA A 51 18.19 8.39 -4.21
CA ALA A 51 19.50 8.69 -4.80
C ALA A 51 20.51 9.00 -3.70
N GLY A 52 21.72 8.40 -3.80
CA GLY A 52 22.80 8.53 -2.82
C GLY A 52 23.60 9.79 -3.00
N VAL A 53 24.01 10.41 -1.89
CA VAL A 53 25.00 11.49 -1.82
C VAL A 53 26.07 11.07 -0.83
N LEU A 54 27.31 10.95 -1.28
CA LEU A 54 28.44 10.48 -0.49
C LEU A 54 29.54 11.53 -0.43
N SER A 55 30.17 11.64 0.71
CA SER A 55 31.40 12.39 0.93
C SER A 55 32.30 11.59 1.89
N GLU A 56 33.54 11.98 2.10
CA GLU A 56 34.50 11.32 2.98
C GLU A 56 33.87 10.97 4.36
N GLY A 57 33.51 9.70 4.57
CA GLY A 57 33.00 9.18 5.83
C GLY A 57 31.57 9.57 6.19
N ALA A 58 30.80 10.18 5.28
CA ALA A 58 29.40 10.55 5.48
C ALA A 58 28.56 10.32 4.21
N GLY A 59 27.31 9.93 4.38
CA GLY A 59 26.39 9.70 3.29
C GLY A 59 24.95 10.07 3.66
N ALA A 60 24.16 10.40 2.64
CA ALA A 60 22.72 10.61 2.74
C ALA A 60 22.03 10.06 1.50
N ALA A 61 20.74 9.77 1.61
CA ALA A 61 19.91 9.44 0.47
C ALA A 61 18.75 10.44 0.36
N THR A 62 18.26 10.65 -0.85
CA THR A 62 17.09 11.49 -1.06
C THR A 62 15.85 10.82 -0.44
N ASN A 63 14.99 11.65 0.15
CA ASN A 63 13.70 11.22 0.64
C ASN A 63 12.72 10.87 -0.51
N ASN A 64 11.47 10.53 -0.18
CA ASN A 64 10.44 10.18 -1.18
C ASN A 64 10.06 11.33 -2.14
N TYR A 65 10.69 12.49 -2.00
CA TYR A 65 10.45 13.69 -2.81
C TYR A 65 11.72 14.21 -3.47
N GLY A 66 12.80 13.40 -3.45
CA GLY A 66 14.08 13.73 -4.06
C GLY A 66 14.92 14.76 -3.31
N PHE A 67 14.55 15.13 -2.07
CA PHE A 67 15.31 16.05 -1.23
C PHE A 67 16.32 15.29 -0.38
N TYR A 68 17.57 15.80 -0.32
CA TYR A 68 18.63 15.26 0.51
C TYR A 68 19.18 16.32 1.46
N THR A 69 19.78 15.85 2.55
CA THR A 69 20.46 16.66 3.56
C THR A 69 21.70 15.92 4.02
N LEU A 70 22.87 16.57 3.95
CA LEU A 70 24.15 16.03 4.40
C LEU A 70 24.90 17.09 5.19
N THR A 71 25.25 16.81 6.47
CA THR A 71 25.97 17.72 7.34
C THR A 71 27.43 17.29 7.46
N LEU A 72 28.33 18.20 7.12
CA LEU A 72 29.79 17.99 7.02
C LEU A 72 30.55 19.00 7.86
N PRO A 73 31.85 18.76 8.18
CA PRO A 73 32.71 19.75 8.84
C PRO A 73 32.92 20.99 7.98
N GLN A 74 32.82 22.17 8.59
CA GLN A 74 33.09 23.46 7.95
C GLN A 74 34.58 23.66 7.63
N GLY A 75 34.88 24.48 6.63
CA GLY A 75 36.24 24.97 6.32
C GLY A 75 37.12 23.97 5.57
N ARG A 76 36.53 23.00 4.87
CA ARG A 76 37.20 22.04 4.03
C ARG A 76 36.66 22.07 2.60
N GLN A 77 37.54 21.84 1.66
CA GLN A 77 37.14 21.42 0.33
C GLN A 77 36.62 19.99 0.44
N VAL A 78 35.37 19.77 0.02
CA VAL A 78 34.70 18.45 0.07
C VAL A 78 34.27 18.05 -1.33
N THR A 79 34.45 16.77 -1.61
CA THR A 79 33.98 16.16 -2.84
C THR A 79 32.70 15.35 -2.53
N LEU A 80 31.63 15.74 -3.19
CA LEU A 80 30.31 15.09 -3.09
C LEU A 80 30.12 14.20 -4.32
N LYS A 81 29.88 12.92 -4.12
CA LYS A 81 29.54 11.96 -5.16
C LYS A 81 28.03 11.70 -5.11
N TYR A 82 27.36 11.96 -6.20
CA TYR A 82 25.94 11.71 -6.41
C TYR A 82 25.78 10.46 -7.27
N SER A 83 24.95 9.51 -6.82
CA SER A 83 24.77 8.25 -7.52
C SER A 83 23.33 7.77 -7.45
N TYR A 84 22.85 7.11 -8.50
CA TYR A 84 21.54 6.44 -8.54
C TYR A 84 21.57 5.27 -9.52
N VAL A 85 20.80 4.22 -9.23
CA VAL A 85 20.74 3.01 -10.07
C VAL A 85 20.25 3.35 -11.47
N GLY A 86 21.01 2.98 -12.50
CA GLY A 86 20.71 3.28 -13.91
C GLY A 86 21.13 4.68 -14.37
N TYR A 87 21.94 5.39 -13.58
CA TYR A 87 22.44 6.74 -13.90
C TYR A 87 23.95 6.81 -13.82
N ASP A 88 24.53 7.77 -14.56
CA ASP A 88 25.94 8.11 -14.44
C ASP A 88 26.19 8.83 -13.11
N ASP A 89 27.27 8.45 -12.42
CA ASP A 89 27.71 9.13 -11.21
C ASP A 89 28.14 10.57 -11.53
N MET A 90 27.79 11.52 -10.66
CA MET A 90 28.23 12.90 -10.75
C MET A 90 29.02 13.30 -9.51
N THR A 91 30.13 13.99 -9.73
CA THR A 91 31.00 14.48 -8.66
C THR A 91 31.04 16.00 -8.65
N VAL A 92 30.85 16.60 -7.48
CA VAL A 92 30.92 18.06 -7.27
C VAL A 92 31.87 18.34 -6.13
N THR A 93 32.87 19.18 -6.37
CA THR A 93 33.85 19.62 -5.36
C THR A 93 33.54 21.07 -4.99
N ILE A 94 33.40 21.35 -3.70
CA ILE A 94 33.08 22.68 -3.18
C ILE A 94 33.87 23.01 -1.92
N ASP A 95 34.13 24.30 -1.69
CA ASP A 95 34.61 24.83 -0.42
C ASP A 95 33.44 25.06 0.53
N LEU A 96 33.36 24.26 1.58
CA LEU A 96 32.19 24.21 2.46
C LEU A 96 32.35 25.21 3.62
N LEU A 97 31.98 26.46 3.39
CA LEU A 97 32.13 27.56 4.36
C LEU A 97 30.83 27.87 5.13
N ARG A 98 29.65 27.54 4.56
CA ARG A 98 28.31 27.82 5.12
C ARG A 98 27.28 26.80 4.60
N ASP A 99 26.12 26.78 5.20
CA ASP A 99 25.00 26.00 4.69
C ASP A 99 24.75 26.35 3.21
N THR A 100 24.71 25.31 2.37
CA THR A 100 24.68 25.46 0.92
C THR A 100 23.65 24.56 0.29
N THR A 101 22.91 25.08 -0.70
CA THR A 101 21.95 24.27 -1.48
C THR A 101 22.56 23.92 -2.83
N ILE A 102 22.60 22.61 -3.17
CA ILE A 102 23.10 22.10 -4.44
C ILE A 102 22.04 21.18 -5.04
N ASN A 103 21.40 21.65 -6.10
CA ASN A 103 20.50 20.81 -6.89
C ASN A 103 21.32 20.13 -8.00
N VAL A 104 21.14 18.82 -8.17
CA VAL A 104 21.90 18.01 -9.12
C VAL A 104 20.94 17.29 -10.06
N SER A 105 21.31 17.24 -11.35
CA SER A 105 20.56 16.46 -12.35
C SER A 105 21.48 15.35 -12.88
N LEU A 106 21.11 14.09 -12.61
CA LEU A 106 21.84 12.90 -13.07
C LEU A 106 21.36 12.51 -14.46
N LYS A 107 22.28 12.02 -15.29
CA LYS A 107 21.99 11.51 -16.63
C LYS A 107 21.75 10.01 -16.55
N ALA A 108 20.62 9.56 -17.11
CA ALA A 108 20.35 8.13 -17.23
C ALA A 108 21.42 7.46 -18.13
N ASN A 109 21.91 6.31 -17.67
CA ASN A 109 22.87 5.49 -18.40
C ASN A 109 22.15 4.23 -18.90
N THR A 110 22.02 4.13 -20.22
CA THR A 110 21.43 2.97 -20.90
C THR A 110 22.40 1.80 -21.04
N GLU A 111 23.69 2.04 -20.87
CA GLU A 111 24.69 0.98 -20.83
C GLU A 111 24.76 0.42 -19.39
N LEU A 112 24.38 -0.83 -19.23
CA LEU A 112 24.47 -1.59 -17.95
C LEU A 112 25.94 -1.77 -17.53
N LYS A 113 26.58 -0.72 -17.02
CA LYS A 113 27.92 -0.81 -16.44
C LYS A 113 27.89 -0.98 -14.92
N GLU A 114 29.00 -1.44 -14.37
CA GLU A 114 29.28 -1.77 -12.95
C GLU A 114 28.82 -0.73 -11.91
N ALA A 115 28.50 0.50 -12.32
CA ALA A 115 28.01 1.58 -11.45
C ALA A 115 26.67 1.27 -10.74
N ILE A 116 25.83 0.37 -11.28
CA ILE A 116 24.56 -0.05 -10.68
C ILE A 116 24.77 -0.70 -9.31
N VAL A 117 25.91 -1.38 -9.12
CA VAL A 117 26.19 -2.14 -7.89
C VAL A 117 26.52 -1.24 -6.70
N SER A 118 27.20 -0.12 -6.92
CA SER A 118 27.62 0.73 -5.79
C SER A 118 26.43 1.45 -5.15
N ALA A 119 25.53 2.00 -5.94
CA ALA A 119 24.36 2.74 -5.43
C ALA A 119 23.33 1.81 -4.76
N GLN A 120 23.07 0.64 -5.33
CA GLN A 120 22.20 -0.36 -4.73
C GLN A 120 22.82 -0.96 -3.46
N ARG A 121 24.14 -1.18 -3.47
CA ARG A 121 24.94 -1.63 -2.33
C ARG A 121 24.88 -0.63 -1.18
N GLU A 122 24.96 0.66 -1.49
CA GLU A 122 24.94 1.75 -0.51
C GLU A 122 23.53 2.00 0.05
N SER A 123 22.48 1.95 -0.78
CA SER A 123 21.09 2.11 -0.32
C SER A 123 20.59 0.92 0.51
N GLY A 124 20.89 -0.30 0.12
CA GLY A 124 20.54 -1.52 0.85
C GLY A 124 21.28 -1.69 2.17
N ILE A 125 22.59 -1.31 2.19
CA ILE A 125 23.42 -1.38 3.41
C ILE A 125 23.02 -0.27 4.39
N MET A 126 22.71 0.93 3.92
CA MET A 126 22.36 2.06 4.77
C MET A 126 20.93 1.97 5.35
N ALA A 127 20.04 1.21 4.75
CA ALA A 127 18.69 1.07 5.29
C ALA A 127 18.69 0.29 6.61
N THR A 128 18.41 0.98 7.70
CA THR A 128 18.19 0.39 9.03
C THR A 128 16.93 -0.47 9.06
N LYS A 129 16.02 -0.20 8.14
CA LYS A 129 14.72 -0.85 8.05
C LYS A 129 14.88 -2.31 7.67
N MET A 130 14.39 -3.18 8.55
CA MET A 130 14.34 -4.60 8.31
C MET A 130 13.14 -4.94 7.41
N SER A 131 13.31 -5.93 6.53
CA SER A 131 12.22 -6.49 5.70
C SER A 131 11.55 -5.46 4.76
N ALA A 132 12.27 -4.39 4.38
CA ALA A 132 11.84 -3.46 3.34
C ALA A 132 12.45 -3.87 1.99
N ILE A 133 11.61 -4.08 0.98
CA ILE A 133 12.02 -4.47 -0.37
C ILE A 133 11.58 -3.36 -1.33
N GLU A 134 12.54 -2.74 -2.01
CA GLU A 134 12.26 -1.88 -3.15
C GLU A 134 12.23 -2.73 -4.41
N ILE A 135 11.15 -2.65 -5.18
CA ILE A 135 10.96 -3.43 -6.39
C ILE A 135 11.22 -2.51 -7.59
N PRO A 136 12.32 -2.71 -8.31
CA PRO A 136 12.66 -1.91 -9.48
C PRO A 136 11.63 -2.09 -10.61
N MET A 137 11.29 -1.02 -11.33
CA MET A 137 10.28 -1.06 -12.39
C MET A 137 10.67 -1.98 -13.56
N ASN A 138 11.96 -2.11 -13.88
CA ASN A 138 12.45 -3.06 -14.86
C ASN A 138 12.18 -4.52 -14.45
N MET A 139 12.22 -4.82 -13.14
CA MET A 139 11.88 -6.13 -12.61
C MET A 139 10.39 -6.43 -12.82
N ILE A 140 9.49 -5.46 -12.57
CA ILE A 140 8.05 -5.61 -12.81
C ILE A 140 7.78 -5.83 -14.30
N LYS A 141 8.38 -5.03 -15.18
CA LYS A 141 8.19 -5.11 -16.63
C LYS A 141 8.73 -6.41 -17.24
N ASN A 142 9.76 -7.00 -16.64
CA ASN A 142 10.41 -8.23 -17.13
C ASN A 142 9.91 -9.50 -16.43
N THR A 143 9.03 -9.39 -15.44
CA THR A 143 8.41 -10.56 -14.80
C THR A 143 7.45 -11.24 -15.77
N PRO A 144 7.41 -12.58 -15.83
CA PRO A 144 6.44 -13.30 -16.65
C PRO A 144 5.01 -12.89 -16.31
N VAL A 145 4.23 -12.64 -17.32
CA VAL A 145 2.92 -11.97 -17.18
C VAL A 145 1.79 -12.85 -17.71
N LEU A 146 0.63 -12.75 -17.09
CA LEU A 146 -0.58 -13.39 -17.56
C LEU A 146 -1.21 -12.52 -18.66
N PHE A 147 -1.49 -13.10 -19.82
CA PHE A 147 -2.10 -12.43 -20.98
C PHE A 147 -1.34 -11.18 -21.48
N GLY A 148 -0.03 -11.08 -21.21
CA GLY A 148 0.76 -9.91 -21.62
C GLY A 148 0.66 -8.69 -20.70
N GLU A 149 -0.02 -8.81 -19.55
CA GLU A 149 -0.20 -7.73 -18.57
C GLU A 149 0.85 -7.81 -17.45
N ALA A 150 1.86 -6.93 -17.49
CA ALA A 150 2.77 -6.75 -16.35
C ALA A 150 2.00 -6.21 -15.14
N ASP A 151 2.24 -6.81 -13.96
CA ASP A 151 1.44 -6.51 -12.78
C ASP A 151 2.31 -6.34 -11.53
N VAL A 152 2.09 -5.22 -10.82
CA VAL A 152 2.83 -4.86 -9.62
C VAL A 152 2.59 -5.86 -8.49
N LEU A 153 1.34 -6.20 -8.21
CA LEU A 153 0.99 -7.10 -7.10
C LEU A 153 1.43 -8.53 -7.38
N LYS A 154 1.34 -8.98 -8.63
CA LYS A 154 1.87 -10.30 -9.05
C LYS A 154 3.38 -10.40 -8.83
N THR A 155 4.13 -9.35 -9.15
CA THR A 155 5.57 -9.33 -8.90
C THR A 155 5.87 -9.36 -7.40
N ILE A 156 5.08 -8.65 -6.58
CA ILE A 156 5.20 -8.68 -5.11
C ILE A 156 4.93 -10.09 -4.55
N GLN A 157 4.00 -10.85 -5.12
CA GLN A 157 3.71 -12.24 -4.71
C GLN A 157 4.89 -13.20 -4.88
N LEU A 158 5.86 -12.87 -5.74
CA LEU A 158 7.08 -13.67 -5.94
C LEU A 158 8.16 -13.37 -4.89
N MET A 159 7.94 -12.41 -3.99
CA MET A 159 8.89 -12.08 -2.92
C MET A 159 8.74 -13.06 -1.73
N PRO A 160 9.85 -13.38 -1.02
CA PRO A 160 9.76 -14.24 0.16
C PRO A 160 8.90 -13.59 1.26
N GLY A 161 8.13 -14.42 1.98
CA GLY A 161 7.19 -13.97 3.01
C GLY A 161 5.88 -13.41 2.48
N VAL A 162 5.69 -13.40 1.16
CA VAL A 162 4.45 -13.00 0.49
C VAL A 162 3.81 -14.23 -0.16
N GLN A 163 2.51 -14.37 -0.03
CA GLN A 163 1.75 -15.48 -0.57
C GLN A 163 0.55 -14.96 -1.35
N SER A 164 0.11 -15.71 -2.36
CA SER A 164 -1.18 -15.52 -3.02
C SER A 164 -2.25 -16.34 -2.29
N GLY A 165 -3.49 -15.87 -2.21
CA GLY A 165 -4.61 -16.62 -1.63
C GLY A 165 -4.99 -17.82 -2.47
N ALA A 166 -5.21 -17.62 -3.76
CA ALA A 166 -5.46 -18.65 -4.76
C ALA A 166 -4.54 -18.40 -5.95
N GLU A 167 -4.22 -19.46 -6.69
CA GLU A 167 -3.38 -19.37 -7.89
C GLU A 167 -4.06 -18.48 -8.94
N GLY A 168 -3.28 -17.59 -9.54
CA GLY A 168 -3.76 -16.68 -10.57
C GLY A 168 -4.39 -15.38 -10.03
N PHE A 169 -4.66 -15.24 -8.73
CA PHE A 169 -5.27 -14.03 -8.14
C PHE A 169 -4.23 -13.08 -7.52
N SER A 170 -4.55 -11.78 -7.48
CA SER A 170 -3.64 -10.72 -7.00
C SER A 170 -3.64 -10.53 -5.49
N GLY A 171 -4.49 -11.22 -4.74
CA GLY A 171 -4.55 -11.11 -3.28
C GLY A 171 -3.19 -11.32 -2.63
N ILE A 172 -2.82 -10.43 -1.72
CA ILE A 172 -1.51 -10.42 -1.05
C ILE A 172 -1.69 -10.79 0.41
N TYR A 173 -0.93 -11.77 0.85
CA TYR A 173 -0.92 -12.29 2.22
C TYR A 173 0.51 -12.32 2.72
N VAL A 174 0.84 -11.44 3.68
CA VAL A 174 2.21 -11.26 4.14
C VAL A 174 2.35 -11.79 5.56
N ARG A 175 3.31 -12.70 5.78
CA ARG A 175 3.64 -13.24 7.11
C ARG A 175 2.41 -13.64 7.91
N GLY A 176 1.50 -14.39 7.27
CA GLY A 176 0.29 -14.93 7.89
C GLY A 176 -0.81 -13.92 8.20
N GLY A 177 -0.72 -12.72 7.67
CA GLY A 177 -1.79 -11.73 7.72
C GLY A 177 -2.82 -11.92 6.61
N GLY A 178 -4.04 -11.42 6.84
CA GLY A 178 -5.14 -11.37 5.87
C GLY A 178 -4.99 -10.25 4.84
N PRO A 179 -5.88 -10.19 3.84
CA PRO A 179 -5.83 -9.17 2.80
C PRO A 179 -6.04 -7.75 3.35
N ASP A 180 -6.90 -7.60 4.34
CA ASP A 180 -7.20 -6.34 5.02
C ASP A 180 -6.12 -5.90 6.02
N GLU A 181 -5.20 -6.80 6.39
CA GLU A 181 -4.05 -6.49 7.24
C GLU A 181 -2.90 -5.81 6.47
N ASN A 182 -3.02 -5.66 5.14
CA ASN A 182 -2.05 -4.96 4.29
C ASN A 182 -2.53 -3.53 3.99
N LEU A 183 -1.65 -2.55 4.13
CA LEU A 183 -1.91 -1.18 3.72
C LEU A 183 -1.42 -0.96 2.29
N LEU A 184 -2.35 -0.80 1.36
CA LEU A 184 -2.06 -0.43 -0.01
C LEU A 184 -2.13 1.09 -0.15
N LEU A 185 -1.03 1.70 -0.61
CA LEU A 185 -0.92 3.13 -0.78
C LEU A 185 -0.63 3.48 -2.24
N LEU A 186 -1.40 4.41 -2.78
CA LEU A 186 -1.10 5.10 -4.04
C LEU A 186 -0.71 6.53 -3.72
N ASP A 187 0.55 6.90 -4.01
CA ASP A 187 1.12 8.19 -3.64
C ASP A 187 0.97 8.55 -2.14
N GLY A 188 0.99 7.51 -1.26
CA GLY A 188 0.88 7.65 0.19
C GLY A 188 -0.54 7.79 0.72
N ILE A 189 -1.57 7.55 -0.10
CA ILE A 189 -2.98 7.57 0.26
C ILE A 189 -3.55 6.16 0.19
N SER A 190 -4.32 5.77 1.21
CA SER A 190 -4.90 4.44 1.34
C SER A 190 -5.88 4.12 0.22
N LEU A 191 -5.76 2.91 -0.34
CA LEU A 191 -6.70 2.33 -1.29
C LEU A 191 -7.32 1.06 -0.71
N TYR A 192 -8.60 0.88 -1.00
CA TYR A 192 -9.37 -0.30 -0.67
C TYR A 192 -9.62 -1.10 -1.93
N ASN A 193 -9.42 -2.43 -1.90
CA ASN A 193 -9.55 -3.31 -3.06
C ASN A 193 -8.81 -2.78 -4.32
N ALA A 194 -7.54 -3.10 -4.41
CA ALA A 194 -6.67 -2.66 -5.51
C ALA A 194 -6.61 -3.70 -6.65
N GLU A 195 -7.74 -4.32 -7.01
CA GLU A 195 -7.79 -5.46 -7.90
C GLU A 195 -8.93 -5.36 -8.92
N HIS A 196 -8.64 -5.83 -10.16
CA HIS A 196 -9.61 -6.03 -11.24
C HIS A 196 -9.85 -7.52 -11.49
N MET A 197 -10.96 -7.85 -12.16
CA MET A 197 -11.35 -9.22 -12.53
C MET A 197 -11.29 -10.18 -11.35
N LEU A 198 -11.90 -9.78 -10.21
CA LEU A 198 -11.93 -10.60 -9.00
C LEU A 198 -10.53 -10.99 -8.48
N GLY A 199 -9.51 -10.15 -8.75
CA GLY A 199 -8.13 -10.35 -8.33
C GLY A 199 -7.20 -10.93 -9.39
N LEU A 200 -7.60 -11.01 -10.65
CA LEU A 200 -6.69 -11.44 -11.73
C LEU A 200 -5.64 -10.39 -12.07
N PHE A 201 -5.94 -9.10 -11.91
CA PHE A 201 -5.02 -8.00 -12.18
C PHE A 201 -5.07 -6.96 -11.08
N SER A 202 -3.96 -6.25 -10.88
CA SER A 202 -3.94 -5.07 -10.03
C SER A 202 -4.37 -3.82 -10.78
N ILE A 203 -4.79 -2.81 -10.02
CA ILE A 203 -5.11 -1.48 -10.56
C ILE A 203 -3.85 -0.69 -10.98
N PHE A 204 -2.66 -1.15 -10.61
CA PHE A 204 -1.41 -0.42 -10.84
C PHE A 204 -0.90 -0.66 -12.26
N GLN A 205 -0.88 0.40 -13.07
CA GLN A 205 -0.31 0.37 -14.41
C GLN A 205 1.20 0.61 -14.33
N PRO A 206 2.06 -0.34 -14.76
CA PRO A 206 3.51 -0.19 -14.66
C PRO A 206 4.08 1.04 -15.38
N GLU A 207 3.41 1.51 -16.44
CA GLU A 207 3.80 2.70 -17.19
C GLU A 207 3.64 3.98 -16.36
N ALA A 208 2.65 4.01 -15.45
CA ALA A 208 2.36 5.14 -14.57
C ALA A 208 3.15 5.08 -13.24
N VAL A 209 3.79 3.95 -12.93
CA VAL A 209 4.44 3.72 -11.65
C VAL A 209 5.93 4.03 -11.72
N LYS A 210 6.41 4.79 -10.74
CA LYS A 210 7.81 5.19 -10.56
C LYS A 210 8.56 4.30 -9.59
N LYS A 211 7.91 3.93 -8.48
CA LYS A 211 8.52 3.18 -7.38
C LYS A 211 7.49 2.35 -6.65
N VAL A 212 7.91 1.16 -6.26
CA VAL A 212 7.14 0.26 -5.38
C VAL A 212 8.00 -0.15 -4.21
N THR A 213 7.48 0.00 -2.98
CA THR A 213 8.17 -0.43 -1.76
C THR A 213 7.24 -1.33 -0.95
N LEU A 214 7.71 -2.52 -0.63
CA LEU A 214 7.04 -3.47 0.27
C LEU A 214 7.74 -3.46 1.63
N TYR A 215 7.00 -3.26 2.72
CA TYR A 215 7.45 -3.44 4.09
C TYR A 215 6.73 -4.64 4.71
N LYS A 216 7.47 -5.65 5.18
CA LYS A 216 6.93 -6.89 5.75
C LYS A 216 6.95 -6.84 7.29
N GLY A 217 6.11 -5.99 7.90
CA GLY A 217 5.88 -5.97 9.34
C GLY A 217 6.75 -5.06 10.19
N SER A 218 7.97 -4.73 9.80
CA SER A 218 8.83 -3.78 10.54
C SER A 218 8.90 -2.45 9.81
N PHE A 219 7.76 -1.80 9.71
CA PHE A 219 7.64 -0.56 8.94
C PHE A 219 7.89 0.69 9.80
N PRO A 220 8.29 1.80 9.17
CA PRO A 220 8.53 3.08 9.84
C PRO A 220 7.34 3.56 10.67
N ALA A 221 7.62 4.33 11.73
CA ALA A 221 6.57 4.85 12.62
C ALA A 221 5.52 5.72 11.91
N ARG A 222 5.83 6.29 10.74
CA ARG A 222 4.87 7.06 9.92
C ARG A 222 3.66 6.28 9.41
N TYR A 223 3.71 4.96 9.38
CA TYR A 223 2.61 4.11 8.93
C TYR A 223 1.89 3.47 10.10
N GLY A 224 0.57 3.47 10.08
CA GLY A 224 -0.30 2.85 11.08
C GLY A 224 -1.51 2.18 10.46
N GLY A 225 -2.43 1.71 11.31
CA GLY A 225 -3.75 1.22 10.89
C GLY A 225 -3.80 -0.16 10.24
N ARG A 226 -2.67 -0.89 10.14
CA ARG A 226 -2.60 -2.26 9.61
C ARG A 226 -1.59 -3.11 10.38
N THR A 227 -1.81 -4.43 10.38
CA THR A 227 -1.06 -5.37 11.23
C THR A 227 -0.12 -6.31 10.46
N SER A 228 -0.02 -6.20 9.13
CA SER A 228 0.79 -7.14 8.35
C SER A 228 1.85 -6.47 7.48
N SER A 229 1.49 -5.72 6.46
CA SER A 229 2.44 -5.10 5.54
C SER A 229 1.99 -3.73 5.05
N ILE A 230 2.95 -3.01 4.45
CA ILE A 230 2.69 -1.76 3.72
C ILE A 230 3.21 -1.92 2.29
N ILE A 231 2.39 -1.60 1.32
CA ILE A 231 2.75 -1.55 -0.09
C ILE A 231 2.58 -0.10 -0.54
N ASP A 232 3.69 0.63 -0.68
CA ASP A 232 3.70 2.03 -1.08
C ASP A 232 4.06 2.13 -2.57
N VAL A 233 3.06 2.45 -3.40
CA VAL A 233 3.19 2.63 -4.84
C VAL A 233 3.21 4.13 -5.13
N ARG A 234 4.27 4.59 -5.78
CA ARG A 234 4.45 5.98 -6.22
C ARG A 234 4.31 6.08 -7.72
N THR A 235 3.51 7.02 -8.19
CA THR A 235 3.33 7.28 -9.63
C THR A 235 4.33 8.32 -10.13
N ASN A 236 4.53 8.35 -11.46
CA ASN A 236 5.38 9.33 -12.13
C ASN A 236 4.89 10.75 -11.84
N ASP A 237 5.84 11.68 -11.67
CA ASP A 237 5.53 13.09 -11.39
C ASP A 237 5.32 13.90 -12.68
N GLY A 238 5.58 13.27 -13.84
CA GLY A 238 5.50 13.86 -15.16
C GLY A 238 6.80 14.51 -15.63
N ASN A 239 7.01 14.54 -16.94
CA ASN A 239 8.21 15.08 -17.57
C ASN A 239 8.15 16.60 -17.67
N LEU A 240 9.09 17.32 -17.08
CA LEU A 240 9.16 18.78 -17.09
C LEU A 240 9.83 19.35 -18.35
N GLN A 241 10.44 18.51 -19.22
CA GLN A 241 11.29 18.93 -20.32
C GLN A 241 10.66 18.62 -21.68
N GLU A 242 10.18 17.39 -21.88
CA GLU A 242 9.71 16.87 -23.15
C GLU A 242 8.45 16.04 -22.98
N THR A 243 7.66 15.93 -24.04
CA THR A 243 6.46 15.10 -24.06
C THR A 243 6.82 13.68 -24.49
N HIS A 244 6.46 12.71 -23.70
CA HIS A 244 6.61 11.28 -23.97
C HIS A 244 5.25 10.57 -23.85
N GLY A 245 5.04 9.56 -24.67
CA GLY A 245 3.83 8.76 -24.62
C GLY A 245 4.10 7.31 -24.98
N THR A 246 3.27 6.44 -24.43
CA THR A 246 3.26 5.01 -24.71
C THR A 246 1.84 4.57 -24.98
N ILE A 247 1.65 3.84 -26.06
CA ILE A 247 0.40 3.14 -26.37
C ILE A 247 0.72 1.65 -26.38
N GLY A 248 -0.03 0.89 -25.64
CA GLY A 248 0.05 -0.58 -25.60
C GLY A 248 -1.29 -1.17 -26.02
N VAL A 249 -1.25 -2.05 -27.01
CA VAL A 249 -2.42 -2.86 -27.42
C VAL A 249 -2.16 -4.28 -26.96
N GLY A 250 -2.96 -4.77 -26.03
CA GLY A 250 -2.82 -6.09 -25.42
C GLY A 250 -3.92 -7.05 -25.85
N VAL A 251 -3.81 -8.31 -25.42
CA VAL A 251 -4.85 -9.32 -25.66
C VAL A 251 -6.12 -9.01 -24.84
N LEU A 252 -5.96 -8.48 -23.63
CA LEU A 252 -7.08 -8.22 -22.72
C LEU A 252 -7.43 -6.74 -22.61
N SER A 253 -6.42 -5.87 -22.63
CA SER A 253 -6.63 -4.45 -22.40
C SER A 253 -5.70 -3.59 -23.24
N ASP A 254 -6.18 -2.40 -23.56
CA ASP A 254 -5.38 -1.34 -24.15
C ASP A 254 -4.91 -0.39 -23.08
N LYS A 255 -3.71 0.16 -23.25
CA LYS A 255 -3.06 1.08 -22.35
C LYS A 255 -2.62 2.33 -23.07
N PHE A 256 -2.76 3.42 -22.39
CA PHE A 256 -2.29 4.73 -22.83
C PHE A 256 -1.57 5.40 -21.68
N HIS A 257 -0.38 5.93 -21.94
CA HIS A 257 0.34 6.79 -21.02
C HIS A 257 0.91 7.98 -21.77
N LEU A 258 0.73 9.17 -21.21
CA LEU A 258 1.23 10.42 -21.77
C LEU A 258 1.71 11.32 -20.63
N GLU A 259 2.93 11.82 -20.76
CA GLU A 259 3.50 12.79 -19.82
C GLU A 259 4.24 13.89 -20.56
N GLY A 260 4.32 15.07 -19.96
CA GLY A 260 5.02 16.18 -20.58
C GLY A 260 4.85 17.50 -19.83
N PRO A 261 5.52 18.57 -20.30
CA PRO A 261 5.41 19.89 -19.71
C PRO A 261 4.13 20.60 -20.14
N ILE A 262 3.40 21.18 -19.16
CA ILE A 262 2.44 22.25 -19.41
C ILE A 262 3.22 23.57 -19.52
N PHE A 263 4.11 23.79 -18.54
CA PHE A 263 5.08 24.89 -18.57
C PHE A 263 6.47 24.32 -18.34
N LYS A 264 7.31 24.35 -19.38
CA LYS A 264 8.63 23.75 -19.36
C LYS A 264 9.46 24.15 -18.14
N GLY A 265 10.02 23.17 -17.44
CA GLY A 265 10.81 23.34 -16.22
C GLY A 265 10.00 23.69 -14.96
N LYS A 266 8.68 23.91 -15.04
CA LYS A 266 7.84 24.32 -13.91
C LYS A 266 6.64 23.43 -13.66
N THR A 267 5.89 23.10 -14.70
CA THR A 267 4.64 22.33 -14.56
C THR A 267 4.63 21.17 -15.52
N ALA A 268 4.45 19.97 -14.98
CA ALA A 268 4.29 18.76 -15.77
C ALA A 268 2.96 18.07 -15.49
N TYR A 269 2.53 17.27 -16.44
CA TYR A 269 1.41 16.34 -16.30
C TYR A 269 1.88 14.91 -16.56
N SER A 270 1.19 13.95 -15.95
CA SER A 270 1.27 12.52 -16.24
C SER A 270 -0.15 11.97 -16.26
N ILE A 271 -0.56 11.36 -17.35
CA ILE A 271 -1.90 10.82 -17.56
C ILE A 271 -1.75 9.40 -18.07
N SER A 272 -2.47 8.47 -17.43
CA SER A 272 -2.54 7.08 -17.87
C SER A 272 -3.98 6.61 -17.89
N ALA A 273 -4.31 5.82 -18.88
CA ALA A 273 -5.60 5.15 -19.00
C ALA A 273 -5.39 3.69 -19.41
N ARG A 274 -6.23 2.81 -18.88
CA ARG A 274 -6.31 1.41 -19.28
C ARG A 274 -7.77 1.02 -19.39
N GLY A 275 -8.11 0.27 -20.43
CA GLY A 275 -9.45 -0.25 -20.64
C GLY A 275 -9.41 -1.66 -21.19
N MET A 276 -10.27 -2.53 -20.66
CA MET A 276 -10.41 -3.90 -21.11
C MET A 276 -11.24 -3.96 -22.39
N HIS A 277 -10.79 -4.78 -23.37
CA HIS A 277 -11.64 -5.09 -24.53
C HIS A 277 -12.71 -6.10 -24.12
N THR A 278 -13.95 -5.80 -24.48
CA THR A 278 -15.06 -6.73 -24.24
C THR A 278 -15.16 -7.78 -25.36
N PHE A 279 -14.73 -7.48 -26.58
CA PHE A 279 -15.01 -8.29 -27.78
C PHE A 279 -14.50 -9.73 -27.73
N LEU A 280 -13.35 -9.99 -27.06
CA LEU A 280 -12.83 -11.34 -26.90
C LEU A 280 -13.68 -12.16 -25.93
N PHE A 281 -14.10 -11.56 -24.83
CA PHE A 281 -14.95 -12.21 -23.84
C PHE A 281 -16.38 -12.35 -24.37
N ASP A 282 -16.91 -11.36 -25.07
CA ASP A 282 -18.20 -11.44 -25.74
C ASP A 282 -18.23 -12.61 -26.73
N GLY A 283 -17.14 -12.83 -27.47
CA GLY A 283 -17.00 -13.96 -28.38
C GLY A 283 -16.99 -15.31 -27.67
N ILE A 284 -16.25 -15.42 -26.55
CA ILE A 284 -16.17 -16.64 -25.73
C ILE A 284 -17.50 -16.92 -25.04
N PHE A 285 -18.11 -15.91 -24.42
CA PHE A 285 -19.39 -16.06 -23.72
C PHE A 285 -20.51 -16.42 -24.70
N ARG A 286 -20.58 -15.77 -25.86
CA ARG A 286 -21.56 -16.12 -26.91
C ARG A 286 -21.35 -17.53 -27.44
N ALA A 287 -20.11 -17.96 -27.68
CA ALA A 287 -19.80 -19.32 -28.11
C ALA A 287 -20.17 -20.37 -27.05
N ALA A 288 -20.13 -20.00 -25.78
CA ALA A 288 -20.54 -20.84 -24.65
C ALA A 288 -22.02 -20.70 -24.27
N ASN A 289 -22.81 -19.88 -24.99
CA ASN A 289 -24.18 -19.51 -24.63
C ASN A 289 -24.33 -18.95 -23.20
N ILE A 290 -23.32 -18.19 -22.77
CA ILE A 290 -23.34 -17.52 -21.45
C ILE A 290 -23.71 -16.06 -21.67
N PRO A 291 -24.89 -15.59 -21.22
CA PRO A 291 -25.35 -14.21 -21.43
C PRO A 291 -24.71 -13.24 -20.41
N ALA A 292 -23.38 -13.28 -20.30
CA ALA A 292 -22.61 -12.47 -19.36
C ALA A 292 -21.64 -11.54 -20.09
N ASN A 293 -21.28 -10.45 -19.44
CA ASN A 293 -20.22 -9.54 -19.90
C ASN A 293 -19.46 -8.97 -18.73
N TYR A 294 -18.17 -8.68 -18.96
CA TYR A 294 -17.29 -8.08 -17.96
C TYR A 294 -16.33 -7.10 -18.62
N TYR A 295 -16.16 -5.93 -18.01
CA TYR A 295 -15.13 -4.97 -18.40
C TYR A 295 -14.66 -4.14 -17.21
N PHE A 296 -13.44 -3.62 -17.31
CA PHE A 296 -12.88 -2.67 -16.37
C PHE A 296 -12.16 -1.54 -17.09
N PHE A 297 -11.95 -0.44 -16.39
CA PHE A 297 -11.12 0.66 -16.84
C PHE A 297 -10.47 1.37 -15.65
N ASP A 298 -9.31 1.97 -15.93
CA ASP A 298 -8.53 2.80 -15.02
C ASP A 298 -8.16 4.11 -15.66
N PHE A 299 -8.13 5.13 -14.84
CA PHE A 299 -7.59 6.44 -15.16
C PHE A 299 -6.70 6.93 -14.02
N ASN A 300 -5.47 7.34 -14.33
CA ASN A 300 -4.54 8.02 -13.45
C ASN A 300 -4.19 9.37 -14.03
N GLY A 301 -4.24 10.43 -13.22
CA GLY A 301 -3.81 11.77 -13.61
C GLY A 301 -3.02 12.41 -12.49
N LYS A 302 -1.88 13.01 -12.83
CA LYS A 302 -1.07 13.81 -11.90
C LYS A 302 -0.63 15.10 -12.58
N VAL A 303 -0.72 16.21 -11.83
CA VAL A 303 -0.13 17.49 -12.20
C VAL A 303 0.85 17.89 -11.12
N THR A 304 2.07 18.18 -11.53
CA THR A 304 3.15 18.64 -10.64
C THR A 304 3.51 20.07 -11.00
N HIS A 305 3.53 20.97 -10.00
CA HIS A 305 3.94 22.35 -10.18
C HIS A 305 5.05 22.73 -9.21
N LYS A 306 6.16 23.23 -9.76
CA LYS A 306 7.30 23.78 -9.03
C LYS A 306 7.16 25.30 -8.93
N PHE A 307 6.71 25.82 -7.78
CA PHE A 307 6.65 27.26 -7.53
C PHE A 307 8.07 27.85 -7.35
N SER A 308 8.92 27.13 -6.61
CA SER A 308 10.28 27.51 -6.29
C SER A 308 11.15 26.24 -6.04
N ASP A 309 12.43 26.42 -5.71
CA ASP A 309 13.26 25.30 -5.25
C ASP A 309 12.84 24.77 -3.87
N LYS A 310 12.02 25.53 -3.13
CA LYS A 310 11.52 25.17 -1.82
C LYS A 310 10.09 24.63 -1.85
N ASP A 311 9.32 24.97 -2.88
CA ASP A 311 7.87 24.69 -2.90
C ASP A 311 7.46 23.95 -4.15
N ARG A 312 6.79 22.79 -3.95
CA ARG A 312 6.20 21.99 -5.01
C ARG A 312 4.80 21.52 -4.61
N LEU A 313 3.88 21.58 -5.56
CA LEU A 313 2.51 21.09 -5.42
C LEU A 313 2.29 19.92 -6.37
N PHE A 314 1.63 18.88 -5.87
CA PHE A 314 1.20 17.72 -6.64
C PHE A 314 -0.31 17.57 -6.48
N LEU A 315 -1.01 17.48 -7.58
CA LEU A 315 -2.43 17.16 -7.64
C LEU A 315 -2.57 15.79 -8.30
N ASN A 316 -3.21 14.84 -7.62
CA ASN A 316 -3.41 13.49 -8.11
C ASN A 316 -4.88 13.15 -8.19
N ALA A 317 -5.25 12.37 -9.20
CA ALA A 317 -6.56 11.73 -9.31
C ALA A 317 -6.39 10.30 -9.84
N TYR A 318 -7.08 9.36 -9.22
CA TYR A 318 -7.25 8.00 -9.72
C TYR A 318 -8.73 7.65 -9.73
N TYR A 319 -9.18 7.03 -10.81
CA TYR A 319 -10.51 6.44 -10.91
C TYR A 319 -10.43 5.12 -11.65
N GLY A 320 -10.88 4.04 -11.00
CA GLY A 320 -10.94 2.70 -11.58
C GLY A 320 -12.27 2.04 -11.27
N ARG A 321 -12.79 1.28 -12.21
CA ARG A 321 -14.06 0.60 -12.06
C ARG A 321 -14.12 -0.71 -12.81
N ASP A 322 -14.76 -1.69 -12.15
CA ASP A 322 -15.14 -2.98 -12.72
C ASP A 322 -16.63 -3.07 -12.84
N ILE A 323 -17.10 -3.69 -13.92
CA ILE A 323 -18.51 -3.89 -14.20
C ILE A 323 -18.69 -5.30 -14.78
N PHE A 324 -19.41 -6.11 -14.04
CA PHE A 324 -19.91 -7.42 -14.47
C PHE A 324 -21.42 -7.34 -14.58
N TYR A 325 -21.97 -7.92 -15.62
CA TYR A 325 -23.40 -8.15 -15.72
C TYR A 325 -23.70 -9.48 -16.42
N TYR A 326 -24.77 -10.10 -15.96
CA TYR A 326 -25.39 -11.27 -16.55
C TYR A 326 -26.80 -10.86 -16.94
N LYS A 327 -27.22 -11.15 -18.17
CA LYS A 327 -28.53 -10.82 -18.69
C LYS A 327 -29.12 -12.08 -19.30
N ASP A 328 -30.22 -12.57 -18.75
CA ASP A 328 -30.99 -13.67 -19.28
C ASP A 328 -32.31 -13.14 -19.82
N ASN A 329 -32.64 -13.54 -21.03
CA ASN A 329 -33.91 -13.21 -21.66
C ASN A 329 -34.49 -14.57 -22.07
N GLU A 330 -35.24 -15.20 -21.19
CA GLU A 330 -36.02 -16.38 -21.55
C GLU A 330 -37.38 -15.90 -22.10
N GLY A 331 -37.63 -16.22 -23.36
CA GLY A 331 -38.94 -16.10 -23.97
C GLY A 331 -39.65 -17.44 -23.88
N ASP A 332 -41.00 -17.43 -23.92
CA ASP A 332 -41.91 -18.57 -24.04
C ASP A 332 -41.55 -19.78 -23.16
N VAL A 333 -41.96 -19.75 -21.90
CA VAL A 333 -41.84 -20.90 -20.97
C VAL A 333 -42.98 -21.87 -21.23
N ILE A 334 -42.68 -23.12 -21.58
CA ILE A 334 -43.70 -24.18 -21.70
C ILE A 334 -43.89 -24.81 -20.31
N ILE A 335 -45.04 -24.54 -19.69
CA ILE A 335 -45.48 -25.18 -18.43
C ILE A 335 -46.59 -26.18 -18.74
N ASP A 336 -46.37 -27.45 -18.45
CA ASP A 336 -47.35 -28.55 -18.64
C ASP A 336 -47.90 -28.68 -20.10
N GLY A 337 -47.11 -28.31 -21.10
CA GLY A 337 -47.49 -28.38 -22.51
C GLY A 337 -48.36 -27.24 -23.01
N ILE A 338 -48.54 -26.19 -22.24
CA ILE A 338 -49.20 -24.94 -22.60
C ILE A 338 -48.09 -23.90 -22.87
N GLU A 339 -48.07 -23.30 -24.05
CA GLU A 339 -47.23 -22.14 -24.33
C GLU A 339 -47.74 -20.98 -23.47
N ASP A 340 -46.94 -20.65 -22.40
CA ASP A 340 -47.16 -19.43 -21.63
C ASP A 340 -46.29 -18.34 -22.26
N ASN A 341 -46.93 -17.35 -22.91
CA ASN A 341 -46.28 -16.21 -23.57
C ASN A 341 -45.68 -15.23 -22.53
N THR A 342 -45.10 -15.74 -21.46
CA THR A 342 -44.47 -14.93 -20.42
C THR A 342 -43.03 -14.66 -20.80
N GLU A 343 -42.68 -13.39 -21.03
CA GLU A 343 -41.35 -12.91 -21.28
C GLU A 343 -40.64 -12.57 -19.95
N PHE A 344 -39.45 -13.12 -19.73
CA PHE A 344 -38.57 -12.77 -18.61
C PHE A 344 -37.38 -11.94 -19.12
N ASP A 345 -37.09 -10.80 -18.47
CA ASP A 345 -35.89 -9.98 -18.68
C ASP A 345 -35.17 -9.87 -17.32
N ASP A 346 -34.21 -10.78 -17.13
CA ASP A 346 -33.44 -10.89 -15.90
C ASP A 346 -32.05 -10.31 -16.09
N LYS A 347 -31.67 -9.38 -15.20
CA LYS A 347 -30.37 -8.75 -15.20
C LYS A 347 -29.74 -8.73 -13.82
N THR A 348 -28.62 -9.43 -13.67
CA THR A 348 -27.75 -9.34 -12.50
C THR A 348 -26.54 -8.49 -12.84
N TYR A 349 -26.10 -7.63 -11.91
CA TYR A 349 -24.88 -6.86 -12.07
C TYR A 349 -24.09 -6.76 -10.77
N ILE A 350 -22.77 -6.70 -10.92
CA ILE A 350 -21.83 -6.37 -9.83
C ILE A 350 -20.91 -5.28 -10.35
N ARG A 351 -20.75 -4.20 -9.58
CA ARG A 351 -19.89 -3.07 -9.91
C ARG A 351 -19.07 -2.69 -8.68
N TRP A 352 -17.77 -2.52 -8.85
CA TRP A 352 -16.91 -2.02 -7.79
C TRP A 352 -15.83 -1.11 -8.33
N GLY A 353 -15.19 -0.35 -7.46
CA GLY A 353 -14.08 0.51 -7.86
C GLY A 353 -13.74 1.57 -6.85
N ASN A 354 -12.69 2.32 -7.16
CA ASN A 354 -12.13 3.37 -6.33
C ASN A 354 -12.11 4.72 -7.05
N LEU A 355 -12.35 5.77 -6.28
CA LEU A 355 -11.98 7.14 -6.62
C LEU A 355 -10.98 7.62 -5.56
N LEU A 356 -9.87 8.20 -5.99
CA LEU A 356 -8.90 8.87 -5.13
C LEU A 356 -8.58 10.23 -5.73
N THR A 357 -8.59 11.27 -4.91
CA THR A 357 -8.06 12.58 -5.26
C THR A 357 -7.20 13.11 -4.13
N SER A 358 -6.10 13.77 -4.44
CA SER A 358 -5.24 14.35 -3.43
C SER A 358 -4.52 15.61 -3.89
N ALA A 359 -4.25 16.50 -2.93
CA ALA A 359 -3.36 17.64 -3.08
C ALA A 359 -2.24 17.51 -2.06
N ARG A 360 -1.00 17.57 -2.54
CA ARG A 360 0.21 17.44 -1.73
C ARG A 360 1.10 18.64 -1.95
N TRP A 361 1.57 19.25 -0.86
CA TRP A 361 2.51 20.35 -0.87
C TRP A 361 3.78 19.97 -0.14
N ASN A 362 4.92 20.05 -0.83
CA ASN A 362 6.25 19.91 -0.28
C ASN A 362 6.85 21.28 -0.01
N HIS A 363 7.42 21.46 1.20
CA HIS A 363 8.08 22.69 1.59
C HIS A 363 9.43 22.44 2.25
N VAL A 364 10.47 23.12 1.77
CA VAL A 364 11.83 23.12 2.35
C VAL A 364 11.98 24.36 3.22
N PHE A 365 11.88 24.23 4.53
CA PHE A 365 12.08 25.35 5.47
C PHE A 365 13.53 25.83 5.43
N ASN A 366 14.46 24.88 5.52
CA ASN A 366 15.90 25.10 5.45
C ASN A 366 16.62 23.80 5.07
N GLY A 367 17.96 23.81 5.00
CA GLY A 367 18.74 22.63 4.63
C GLY A 367 18.61 21.40 5.52
N ARG A 368 17.93 21.51 6.67
CA ARG A 368 17.77 20.42 7.66
C ARG A 368 16.32 20.01 7.91
N LEU A 369 15.36 20.84 7.51
CA LEU A 369 13.94 20.59 7.77
C LEU A 369 13.12 20.69 6.49
N PHE A 370 12.49 19.57 6.17
CA PHE A 370 11.56 19.41 5.05
C PHE A 370 10.18 19.01 5.58
N SER A 371 9.11 19.45 4.94
CA SER A 371 7.75 18.98 5.22
C SER A 371 7.01 18.54 3.97
N ASN A 372 6.05 17.64 4.19
CA ASN A 372 5.08 17.17 3.22
C ASN A 372 3.68 17.23 3.81
N THR A 373 2.83 18.09 3.30
CA THR A 373 1.42 18.22 3.71
C THR A 373 0.53 17.66 2.64
N THR A 374 -0.41 16.78 3.01
CA THR A 374 -1.32 16.12 2.08
C THR A 374 -2.76 16.21 2.58
N VAL A 375 -3.68 16.54 1.66
CA VAL A 375 -5.11 16.39 1.86
C VAL A 375 -5.62 15.47 0.75
N ALA A 376 -6.46 14.49 1.12
CA ALA A 376 -6.95 13.50 0.18
C ALA A 376 -8.38 13.08 0.48
N PHE A 377 -9.05 12.64 -0.57
CA PHE A 377 -10.36 12.00 -0.51
C PHE A 377 -10.30 10.68 -1.26
N THR A 378 -10.84 9.61 -0.64
CA THR A 378 -11.03 8.30 -1.27
C THR A 378 -12.48 7.84 -1.13
N ASP A 379 -12.99 7.14 -2.13
CA ASP A 379 -14.33 6.52 -2.12
C ASP A 379 -14.24 5.16 -2.80
N TYR A 380 -14.25 4.08 -2.01
CA TYR A 380 -14.46 2.72 -2.51
C TYR A 380 -15.93 2.36 -2.45
N ARG A 381 -16.47 1.84 -3.54
CA ARG A 381 -17.87 1.42 -3.66
C ARG A 381 -17.99 0.09 -4.35
N MET A 382 -18.82 -0.76 -3.78
CA MET A 382 -19.36 -1.96 -4.39
C MET A 382 -20.89 -1.85 -4.47
N ARG A 383 -21.46 -2.28 -5.57
CA ARG A 383 -22.89 -2.45 -5.76
C ARG A 383 -23.17 -3.75 -6.51
N MET A 384 -24.12 -4.49 -6.04
CA MET A 384 -24.69 -5.67 -6.69
C MET A 384 -26.19 -5.49 -6.80
N GLY A 385 -26.77 -5.89 -7.92
CA GLY A 385 -28.21 -5.80 -8.08
C GLY A 385 -28.74 -6.90 -8.98
N TYR A 386 -30.01 -7.22 -8.77
CA TYR A 386 -30.82 -8.08 -9.58
C TYR A 386 -32.09 -7.34 -9.97
N ASN A 387 -32.38 -7.29 -11.28
CA ASN A 387 -33.63 -6.76 -11.81
C ASN A 387 -34.29 -7.87 -12.59
N SER A 388 -35.54 -8.17 -12.28
CA SER A 388 -36.39 -9.10 -13.00
C SER A 388 -37.63 -8.37 -13.50
N THR A 389 -37.96 -8.54 -14.74
CA THR A 389 -39.22 -8.11 -15.30
C THR A 389 -39.87 -9.31 -15.94
N GLU A 390 -41.01 -9.67 -15.40
CA GLU A 390 -41.92 -10.69 -15.93
C GLU A 390 -43.09 -9.98 -16.63
N LYS A 391 -43.38 -10.34 -17.85
CA LYS A 391 -44.40 -9.71 -18.64
C LYS A 391 -45.18 -10.76 -19.47
N ASN A 392 -46.49 -10.79 -19.34
CA ASN A 392 -47.42 -11.50 -20.24
C ASN A 392 -48.45 -10.52 -20.80
N GLU A 393 -49.50 -11.03 -21.45
CA GLU A 393 -50.55 -10.21 -22.06
C GLU A 393 -51.20 -9.27 -21.05
N ASP A 394 -51.49 -9.73 -19.84
CA ASP A 394 -52.28 -9.05 -18.82
C ASP A 394 -51.44 -8.51 -17.64
N THR A 395 -50.27 -9.07 -17.40
CA THR A 395 -49.47 -8.75 -16.20
C THR A 395 -48.10 -8.22 -16.57
N LYS A 396 -47.62 -7.28 -15.74
CA LYS A 396 -46.24 -6.82 -15.77
C LYS A 396 -45.71 -6.66 -14.36
N ASN A 397 -44.86 -7.59 -13.95
CA ASN A 397 -44.25 -7.62 -12.64
C ASN A 397 -42.81 -7.13 -12.72
N LEU A 398 -42.40 -6.28 -11.78
CA LEU A 398 -41.07 -5.76 -11.66
C LEU A 398 -40.53 -6.04 -10.27
N TYR A 399 -39.45 -6.81 -10.20
CA TYR A 399 -38.68 -7.00 -8.99
C TYR A 399 -37.28 -6.41 -9.15
N LYS A 400 -36.85 -5.56 -8.21
CA LYS A 400 -35.50 -5.03 -8.14
C LYS A 400 -34.93 -5.23 -6.77
N PHE A 401 -33.68 -5.70 -6.74
CA PHE A 401 -32.88 -5.79 -5.52
C PHE A 401 -31.54 -5.10 -5.77
N ASP A 402 -31.21 -4.10 -4.97
CA ASP A 402 -29.93 -3.42 -4.97
C ASP A 402 -29.26 -3.57 -3.61
N TYR A 403 -28.02 -4.06 -3.61
CA TYR A 403 -27.16 -4.19 -2.45
C TYR A 403 -25.91 -3.37 -2.65
N GLY A 404 -25.42 -2.69 -1.61
CA GLY A 404 -24.23 -1.87 -1.69
C GLY A 404 -23.41 -1.82 -0.41
N SER A 405 -22.11 -1.74 -0.57
CA SER A 405 -21.12 -1.56 0.50
C SER A 405 -20.03 -0.57 0.07
N GLY A 406 -19.33 0.03 1.03
CA GLY A 406 -18.23 0.92 0.72
C GLY A 406 -17.63 1.64 1.92
N ILE A 407 -16.57 2.37 1.63
CA ILE A 407 -15.88 3.22 2.60
C ILE A 407 -15.39 4.48 1.92
N LYS A 408 -15.56 5.62 2.59
CA LYS A 408 -15.03 6.92 2.18
C LYS A 408 -14.12 7.46 3.25
N ASP A 409 -12.98 8.00 2.84
CA ASP A 409 -12.04 8.66 3.73
C ASP A 409 -11.78 10.09 3.29
N LEU A 410 -11.77 10.97 4.28
CA LEU A 410 -11.20 12.31 4.16
C LEU A 410 -9.95 12.35 5.03
N THR A 411 -8.78 12.51 4.39
CA THR A 411 -7.46 12.46 5.04
C THR A 411 -6.78 13.81 5.03
N ALA A 412 -6.22 14.21 6.17
CA ALA A 412 -5.30 15.33 6.29
C ALA A 412 -4.03 14.86 7.01
N LYS A 413 -2.85 15.03 6.40
CA LYS A 413 -1.59 14.51 6.89
C LYS A 413 -0.48 15.54 6.74
N ILE A 414 0.42 15.57 7.73
CA ILE A 414 1.66 16.33 7.69
C ILE A 414 2.81 15.47 8.17
N ASP A 415 3.87 15.40 7.38
CA ASP A 415 5.11 14.68 7.67
C ASP A 415 6.27 15.69 7.68
N PHE A 416 7.22 15.51 8.58
CA PHE A 416 8.45 16.26 8.66
C PHE A 416 9.65 15.31 8.61
N ASP A 417 10.68 15.68 7.83
CA ASP A 417 12.01 15.06 7.83
C ASP A 417 12.97 16.12 8.40
N TYR A 418 13.62 15.83 9.54
CA TYR A 418 14.52 16.72 10.25
C TYR A 418 15.88 16.06 10.49
N THR A 419 16.94 16.64 9.96
CA THR A 419 18.31 16.13 10.10
C THR A 419 19.17 17.13 10.87
N PRO A 420 19.09 17.14 12.22
CA PRO A 420 19.86 18.09 13.05
C PRO A 420 21.35 17.83 13.01
N SER A 421 21.76 16.59 12.78
CA SER A 421 23.16 16.19 12.74
C SER A 421 23.34 14.96 11.83
N PRO A 422 24.60 14.60 11.44
CA PRO A 422 24.85 13.39 10.63
C PRO A 422 24.45 12.08 11.30
N ARG A 423 24.23 12.10 12.63
CA ARG A 423 23.89 10.91 13.41
C ARG A 423 22.38 10.72 13.59
N HIS A 424 21.59 11.76 13.36
CA HIS A 424 20.15 11.79 13.62
C HIS A 424 19.38 12.18 12.37
N ILE A 425 18.48 11.31 11.93
CA ILE A 425 17.49 11.61 10.89
C ILE A 425 16.13 11.37 11.51
N ILE A 426 15.56 12.42 12.08
CA ILE A 426 14.29 12.38 12.83
C ILE A 426 13.13 12.60 11.85
N LYS A 427 12.16 11.70 11.89
CA LYS A 427 10.92 11.82 11.13
C LYS A 427 9.77 11.88 12.12
N PHE A 428 8.90 12.88 11.96
CA PHE A 428 7.73 13.04 12.81
C PHE A 428 6.57 13.63 12.03
N GLY A 429 5.37 13.45 12.54
CA GLY A 429 4.20 13.96 11.86
C GLY A 429 2.91 13.52 12.51
N GLY A 430 1.81 13.81 11.82
CA GLY A 430 0.48 13.43 12.24
C GLY A 430 -0.47 13.27 11.08
N GLU A 431 -1.51 12.48 11.30
CA GLU A 431 -2.54 12.18 10.32
C GLU A 431 -3.91 12.17 11.00
N TYR A 432 -4.89 12.74 10.32
CA TYR A 432 -6.29 12.63 10.68
C TYR A 432 -7.05 12.03 9.51
N VAL A 433 -7.84 10.99 9.78
CA VAL A 433 -8.73 10.38 8.82
C VAL A 433 -10.15 10.35 9.36
N CYS A 434 -11.08 10.89 8.59
CA CYS A 434 -12.51 10.76 8.84
C CYS A 434 -13.05 9.67 7.93
N HIS A 435 -13.32 8.49 8.48
CA HIS A 435 -13.90 7.36 7.79
C HIS A 435 -15.42 7.44 7.79
N THR A 436 -16.03 7.18 6.65
CA THR A 436 -17.48 6.95 6.53
C THR A 436 -17.70 5.55 5.97
N TYR A 437 -18.07 4.63 6.84
CA TYR A 437 -18.36 3.25 6.47
C TYR A 437 -19.81 3.12 6.03
N ILE A 438 -20.01 2.38 4.95
CA ILE A 438 -21.30 1.96 4.41
C ILE A 438 -21.25 0.43 4.40
N PRO A 439 -21.39 -0.23 5.57
CA PRO A 439 -21.12 -1.66 5.64
C PRO A 439 -22.14 -2.46 4.85
N GLU A 440 -23.39 -2.00 4.83
CA GLU A 440 -24.47 -2.72 4.17
C GLU A 440 -25.61 -1.76 3.86
N THR A 441 -26.01 -1.69 2.60
CA THR A 441 -27.23 -1.00 2.17
C THR A 441 -27.99 -1.88 1.21
N TYR A 442 -29.30 -2.00 1.37
CA TYR A 442 -30.12 -2.69 0.39
C TYR A 442 -31.42 -1.97 0.13
N THR A 443 -31.93 -2.13 -1.08
CA THR A 443 -33.22 -1.63 -1.52
C THR A 443 -33.90 -2.70 -2.33
N THR A 444 -35.14 -3.01 -1.98
CA THR A 444 -36.02 -3.90 -2.76
C THR A 444 -37.19 -3.10 -3.27
N VAL A 445 -37.50 -3.24 -4.55
CA VAL A 445 -38.68 -2.66 -5.19
C VAL A 445 -39.47 -3.76 -5.82
N GLU A 446 -40.74 -3.83 -5.49
CA GLU A 446 -41.70 -4.83 -5.99
C GLU A 446 -42.90 -4.09 -6.55
N LYS A 447 -43.19 -4.29 -7.83
CA LYS A 447 -44.32 -3.71 -8.52
C LYS A 447 -45.04 -4.78 -9.31
N GLU A 448 -46.32 -4.84 -9.12
CA GLU A 448 -47.23 -5.75 -9.81
C GLU A 448 -48.33 -4.95 -10.50
N ASN A 449 -48.54 -5.23 -11.75
CA ASN A 449 -49.56 -4.58 -12.56
C ASN A 449 -50.37 -5.66 -13.29
N HIS A 450 -51.66 -5.61 -13.22
CA HIS A 450 -52.59 -6.53 -13.88
C HIS A 450 -53.65 -5.69 -14.59
N ASP A 451 -53.88 -5.94 -15.89
CA ASP A 451 -54.83 -5.20 -16.75
C ASP A 451 -54.70 -3.66 -16.68
N GLY A 452 -53.44 -3.18 -16.54
CA GLY A 452 -53.17 -1.75 -16.40
C GLY A 452 -53.49 -1.18 -14.99
N GLN A 453 -53.95 -2.01 -14.06
CA GLN A 453 -54.15 -1.61 -12.65
C GLN A 453 -52.96 -2.04 -11.81
N MET A 454 -52.37 -1.10 -11.06
CA MET A 454 -51.27 -1.37 -10.16
C MET A 454 -51.84 -2.04 -8.88
N LEU A 455 -51.43 -3.30 -8.67
CA LEU A 455 -51.83 -4.09 -7.47
C LEU A 455 -50.80 -3.88 -6.35
N THR A 456 -49.53 -3.85 -6.66
CA THR A 456 -48.42 -3.68 -5.69
C THR A 456 -47.47 -2.61 -6.17
N ASP A 457 -47.09 -1.66 -5.30
CA ASP A 457 -45.97 -0.73 -5.48
C ASP A 457 -45.29 -0.55 -4.12
N THR A 458 -44.40 -1.48 -3.81
CA THR A 458 -43.72 -1.52 -2.53
C THR A 458 -42.21 -1.25 -2.72
N THR A 459 -41.68 -0.33 -1.94
CA THR A 459 -40.23 -0.07 -1.87
C THR A 459 -39.78 -0.21 -0.43
N TYR A 460 -38.89 -1.15 -0.19
CA TYR A 460 -38.23 -1.32 1.09
C TYR A 460 -36.74 -0.93 0.95
N SER A 461 -36.23 -0.13 1.88
CA SER A 461 -34.83 0.27 1.87
C SER A 461 -34.28 0.47 3.28
N ASN A 462 -33.13 -0.11 3.56
CA ASN A 462 -32.35 0.16 4.77
C ASN A 462 -31.29 1.26 4.58
N ASN A 463 -31.29 1.97 3.45
CA ASN A 463 -30.31 3.02 3.14
C ASN A 463 -30.29 4.17 4.17
N LYS A 464 -31.33 4.28 5.00
CA LYS A 464 -31.40 5.21 6.15
C LYS A 464 -30.66 4.67 7.38
N GLU A 465 -30.34 3.40 7.41
CA GLU A 465 -29.62 2.76 8.48
C GLU A 465 -28.12 2.79 8.22
N LYS A 466 -27.53 3.97 8.41
CA LYS A 466 -26.36 4.15 9.23
C LYS A 466 -25.01 3.98 8.53
N ASN A 467 -24.69 4.98 7.73
CA ASN A 467 -23.27 5.30 7.60
C ASN A 467 -22.66 5.41 9.01
N ARG A 468 -21.68 4.58 9.32
CA ARG A 468 -20.93 4.67 10.57
C ARG A 468 -19.73 5.56 10.35
N VAL A 469 -19.55 6.55 11.20
CA VAL A 469 -18.42 7.46 11.13
C VAL A 469 -17.37 7.04 12.16
N GLY A 470 -16.13 6.95 11.71
CA GLY A 470 -14.96 6.75 12.55
C GLY A 470 -13.98 7.91 12.38
N HIS A 471 -13.40 8.35 13.48
CA HIS A 471 -12.35 9.38 13.48
C HIS A 471 -11.06 8.76 13.95
N GLU A 472 -10.05 8.70 13.08
CA GLU A 472 -8.71 8.25 13.40
C GLU A 472 -7.79 9.47 13.46
N LEU A 473 -7.09 9.65 14.57
CA LEU A 473 -6.05 10.65 14.76
C LEU A 473 -4.78 9.96 15.18
N SER A 474 -3.70 10.16 14.46
CA SER A 474 -2.41 9.59 14.81
C SER A 474 -1.29 10.62 14.80
N ALA A 475 -0.25 10.32 15.59
CA ALA A 475 1.01 11.05 15.60
C ALA A 475 2.16 10.05 15.71
N TYR A 476 3.29 10.39 15.13
CA TYR A 476 4.46 9.53 15.14
C TYR A 476 5.76 10.32 15.26
N ILE A 477 6.78 9.65 15.76
CA ILE A 477 8.17 10.07 15.70
C ILE A 477 9.07 8.84 15.60
N ASP A 478 10.08 8.90 14.75
CA ASP A 478 11.19 7.94 14.70
C ASP A 478 12.51 8.67 14.44
N ASP A 479 13.64 8.06 14.85
CA ASP A 479 14.98 8.59 14.63
C ASP A 479 15.90 7.50 14.08
N ASP A 480 16.42 7.68 12.87
CA ASP A 480 17.51 6.88 12.34
C ASP A 480 18.82 7.36 12.99
N LEU A 481 19.20 6.72 14.12
CA LEU A 481 20.35 7.06 14.96
C LEU A 481 21.56 6.22 14.61
N THR A 482 22.62 6.85 14.10
CA THR A 482 23.90 6.20 13.79
C THR A 482 24.88 6.32 14.96
N ILE A 483 25.30 5.17 15.51
CA ILE A 483 26.23 5.04 16.66
C ILE A 483 27.56 4.44 16.17
N GLY A 484 28.58 5.28 16.11
CA GLY A 484 29.87 4.89 15.51
C GLY A 484 29.71 4.64 14.01
N GLU A 485 30.48 3.67 13.48
CA GLU A 485 30.49 3.33 12.03
C GLU A 485 29.66 2.07 11.70
N ARG A 486 29.23 1.31 12.72
CA ARG A 486 28.69 -0.05 12.54
C ARG A 486 27.28 -0.25 13.04
N LEU A 487 26.83 0.55 14.01
CA LEU A 487 25.52 0.37 14.62
C LEU A 487 24.58 1.51 14.18
N THR A 488 23.43 1.14 13.64
CA THR A 488 22.33 2.06 13.41
C THR A 488 21.09 1.55 14.11
N LEU A 489 20.43 2.42 14.87
CA LEU A 489 19.19 2.15 15.60
C LEU A 489 18.07 3.02 15.00
N ASN A 490 16.85 2.50 14.96
CA ASN A 490 15.68 3.28 14.63
C ASN A 490 14.60 3.07 15.69
N PRO A 491 14.71 3.75 16.87
CA PRO A 491 13.62 3.82 17.82
C PRO A 491 12.49 4.70 17.28
N GLY A 492 11.27 4.28 17.47
CA GLY A 492 10.10 5.03 17.06
C GLY A 492 8.86 4.68 17.86
N ILE A 493 7.88 5.56 17.79
CA ILE A 493 6.55 5.35 18.33
C ILE A 493 5.51 5.93 17.38
N HIS A 494 4.45 5.17 17.15
CA HIS A 494 3.21 5.62 16.55
C HIS A 494 2.12 5.58 17.61
N ILE A 495 1.35 6.63 17.75
CA ILE A 495 0.23 6.67 18.71
C ILE A 495 -1.02 7.01 17.91
N ALA A 496 -1.99 6.10 17.93
CA ALA A 496 -3.26 6.30 17.27
C ALA A 496 -4.42 6.37 18.28
N MET A 497 -5.37 7.22 17.98
CA MET A 497 -6.66 7.33 18.64
C MET A 497 -7.75 7.06 17.62
N PHE A 498 -8.63 6.12 17.89
CA PHE A 498 -9.80 5.84 17.05
C PHE A 498 -11.09 6.04 17.84
N ARG A 499 -12.00 6.88 17.32
CA ARG A 499 -13.30 7.15 17.94
C ARG A 499 -14.43 6.74 17.02
N THR A 500 -15.31 5.88 17.50
CA THR A 500 -16.52 5.43 16.80
C THR A 500 -17.63 5.08 17.77
N GLY A 501 -18.89 5.34 17.43
CA GLY A 501 -20.04 4.95 18.24
C GLY A 501 -20.01 5.42 19.71
N GLY A 502 -19.35 6.56 19.99
CA GLY A 502 -19.21 7.10 21.35
C GLY A 502 -18.06 6.49 22.17
N ARG A 503 -17.33 5.50 21.63
CA ARG A 503 -16.15 4.90 22.28
C ARG A 503 -14.87 5.39 21.63
N THR A 504 -13.83 5.56 22.46
CA THR A 504 -12.50 5.96 22.02
C THR A 504 -11.50 4.87 22.42
N TYR A 505 -10.68 4.45 21.46
CA TYR A 505 -9.57 3.52 21.64
C TYR A 505 -8.25 4.24 21.46
N TRP A 506 -7.25 3.89 22.26
CA TRP A 506 -5.89 4.40 22.17
C TRP A 506 -4.94 3.23 21.93
N SER A 507 -4.07 3.37 20.96
CA SER A 507 -3.08 2.36 20.58
C SER A 507 -1.69 2.99 20.53
N PRO A 508 -0.90 2.86 21.60
CA PRO A 508 0.53 3.14 21.54
C PRO A 508 1.23 1.98 20.84
N GLU A 509 1.99 2.27 19.80
CA GLU A 509 2.66 1.31 18.93
C GLU A 509 4.17 1.59 18.91
N PRO A 510 4.91 1.14 19.95
CA PRO A 510 6.37 1.24 19.98
C PRO A 510 6.98 0.37 18.87
N ARG A 511 8.05 0.87 18.27
CA ARG A 511 8.81 0.21 17.22
C ARG A 511 10.29 0.44 17.45
N MET A 512 11.07 -0.58 17.15
CA MET A 512 12.52 -0.52 17.25
C MET A 512 13.14 -1.37 16.18
N SER A 513 14.07 -0.82 15.41
CA SER A 513 14.94 -1.63 14.57
C SER A 513 16.40 -1.30 14.83
N ALA A 514 17.25 -2.29 14.66
CA ALA A 514 18.70 -2.19 14.84
C ALA A 514 19.40 -2.87 13.67
N LYS A 515 20.48 -2.26 13.18
CA LYS A 515 21.38 -2.83 12.19
C LYS A 515 22.79 -2.78 12.71
N PHE A 516 23.49 -3.91 12.63
CA PHE A 516 24.90 -3.99 12.90
C PHE A 516 25.67 -4.42 11.66
N ASP A 517 26.65 -3.62 11.23
CA ASP A 517 27.51 -3.90 10.10
C ASP A 517 28.80 -4.57 10.57
N PHE A 518 29.02 -5.81 10.16
CA PHE A 518 30.25 -6.58 10.46
C PHE A 518 31.39 -6.22 9.50
N GLY A 519 31.12 -5.44 8.46
CA GLY A 519 32.05 -5.18 7.37
C GLY A 519 32.02 -6.30 6.32
N LYS A 520 32.79 -6.11 5.23
CA LYS A 520 32.88 -7.05 4.09
C LYS A 520 31.54 -7.42 3.46
N GLY A 521 30.53 -6.56 3.59
CA GLY A 521 29.19 -6.78 3.06
C GLY A 521 28.30 -7.66 3.90
N ILE A 522 28.66 -7.97 5.16
CA ILE A 522 27.84 -8.76 6.10
C ILE A 522 27.17 -7.81 7.08
N SER A 523 25.85 -7.94 7.27
CA SER A 523 25.12 -7.20 8.29
C SER A 523 24.05 -8.07 8.96
N ALA A 524 23.74 -7.78 10.22
CA ALA A 524 22.61 -8.33 10.93
C ALA A 524 21.59 -7.22 11.20
N LYS A 525 20.32 -7.57 11.14
CA LYS A 525 19.23 -6.67 11.51
C LYS A 525 18.29 -7.37 12.47
N ALA A 526 17.76 -6.62 13.44
CA ALA A 526 16.72 -7.07 14.36
C ALA A 526 15.63 -6.00 14.46
N ALA A 527 14.38 -6.41 14.62
CA ALA A 527 13.29 -5.47 14.76
C ALA A 527 12.16 -6.01 15.64
N TYR A 528 11.51 -5.08 16.33
CA TYR A 528 10.26 -5.26 17.04
C TYR A 528 9.28 -4.19 16.58
N SER A 529 8.01 -4.58 16.38
CA SER A 529 6.93 -3.65 16.05
C SER A 529 5.65 -4.09 16.73
N ARG A 530 5.00 -3.16 17.43
CA ARG A 530 3.61 -3.25 17.80
C ARG A 530 2.78 -2.50 16.76
N MET A 531 1.63 -3.07 16.39
CA MET A 531 0.74 -2.57 15.34
C MET A 531 -0.71 -2.68 15.78
N ALA A 532 -1.57 -1.77 15.31
CA ALA A 532 -3.00 -1.80 15.55
C ALA A 532 -3.78 -1.56 14.26
N GLN A 533 -4.98 -2.14 14.16
CA GLN A 533 -5.87 -2.02 13.00
C GLN A 533 -7.31 -1.77 13.45
N TYR A 534 -7.98 -0.83 12.78
CA TYR A 534 -9.33 -0.36 13.13
C TYR A 534 -10.38 -0.65 12.07
N VAL A 535 -9.95 -1.05 10.89
CA VAL A 535 -10.79 -1.32 9.71
C VAL A 535 -10.58 -2.75 9.28
N HIS A 536 -11.64 -3.51 9.10
CA HIS A 536 -11.60 -4.93 8.75
C HIS A 536 -12.35 -5.21 7.47
N LEU A 537 -11.89 -6.22 6.71
CA LEU A 537 -12.60 -6.82 5.59
C LEU A 537 -13.14 -8.18 6.04
N LEU A 538 -14.44 -8.29 6.16
CA LEU A 538 -15.11 -9.54 6.45
C LEU A 538 -15.29 -10.33 5.16
N SER A 539 -14.57 -11.45 5.04
CA SER A 539 -14.64 -12.36 3.89
C SER A 539 -15.09 -13.75 4.33
N SER A 540 -16.02 -14.34 3.59
CA SER A 540 -16.50 -15.71 3.79
C SER A 540 -15.74 -16.74 2.94
N SER A 541 -14.90 -16.31 1.99
CA SER A 541 -14.19 -17.17 1.05
C SER A 541 -12.67 -17.10 1.20
N LYS A 542 -11.94 -18.00 0.50
CA LYS A 542 -10.47 -17.96 0.40
C LYS A 542 -9.98 -16.92 -0.61
N ILE A 543 -10.87 -16.37 -1.42
CA ILE A 543 -10.59 -15.34 -2.40
C ILE A 543 -11.27 -14.06 -1.91
N THR A 544 -10.57 -12.95 -1.91
CA THR A 544 -11.17 -11.65 -1.64
C THR A 544 -12.15 -11.32 -2.76
N LEU A 545 -13.40 -11.13 -2.40
CA LEU A 545 -14.45 -10.80 -3.35
C LEU A 545 -14.83 -9.32 -3.19
N PRO A 546 -15.26 -8.64 -4.26
CA PRO A 546 -15.73 -7.27 -4.15
C PRO A 546 -16.96 -7.10 -3.27
N ILE A 547 -17.69 -8.20 -3.01
CA ILE A 547 -18.85 -8.25 -2.09
C ILE A 547 -18.45 -8.36 -0.61
N ASP A 548 -17.18 -8.58 -0.28
CA ASP A 548 -16.67 -8.59 1.09
C ASP A 548 -16.88 -7.23 1.76
N LEU A 549 -17.21 -7.23 3.05
CA LEU A 549 -17.63 -6.03 3.77
C LEU A 549 -16.48 -5.31 4.48
N TRP A 550 -16.27 -4.06 4.17
CA TRP A 550 -15.42 -3.18 4.96
C TRP A 550 -16.17 -2.64 6.17
N VAL A 551 -15.73 -3.02 7.36
CA VAL A 551 -16.36 -2.67 8.63
C VAL A 551 -15.38 -2.02 9.61
N PRO A 552 -15.84 -1.06 10.44
CA PRO A 552 -15.04 -0.49 11.51
C PRO A 552 -15.02 -1.39 12.75
N ILE A 553 -14.07 -1.14 13.64
CA ILE A 553 -14.26 -1.51 15.05
C ILE A 553 -15.49 -0.79 15.64
N THR A 554 -16.06 -1.36 16.71
CA THR A 554 -17.26 -0.82 17.36
C THR A 554 -17.05 -0.79 18.88
N LYS A 555 -18.09 -0.50 19.63
CA LYS A 555 -18.04 -0.64 21.11
C LYS A 555 -17.82 -2.09 21.56
N ASN A 556 -18.25 -3.08 20.75
CA ASN A 556 -18.16 -4.51 21.05
C ASN A 556 -16.94 -5.17 20.38
N ILE A 557 -16.50 -4.64 19.24
CA ILE A 557 -15.36 -5.14 18.46
C ILE A 557 -14.13 -4.27 18.76
N LYS A 558 -13.11 -4.88 19.36
CA LYS A 558 -11.87 -4.22 19.74
C LYS A 558 -10.93 -4.11 18.52
N PRO A 559 -9.96 -3.16 18.52
CA PRO A 559 -8.89 -3.15 17.51
C PRO A 559 -8.14 -4.47 17.47
N VAL A 560 -7.82 -4.94 16.27
CA VAL A 560 -6.80 -5.99 16.12
C VAL A 560 -5.46 -5.39 16.48
N THR A 561 -4.66 -6.11 17.27
CA THR A 561 -3.29 -5.73 17.59
C THR A 561 -2.34 -6.86 17.27
N ALA A 562 -1.12 -6.52 16.83
CA ALA A 562 -0.09 -7.50 16.56
C ALA A 562 1.25 -7.05 17.12
N ASP A 563 1.98 -7.99 17.72
CA ASP A 563 3.36 -7.82 18.14
C ASP A 563 4.24 -8.72 17.26
N GLN A 564 5.19 -8.12 16.53
CA GLN A 564 6.09 -8.85 15.64
C GLN A 564 7.53 -8.64 16.01
N TYR A 565 8.27 -9.74 16.08
CA TYR A 565 9.72 -9.82 16.25
C TYR A 565 10.35 -10.37 14.98
N SER A 566 11.46 -9.79 14.56
CA SER A 566 12.16 -10.23 13.34
C SER A 566 13.68 -10.15 13.55
N LEU A 567 14.40 -11.13 12.98
CA LEU A 567 15.85 -11.19 12.97
C LEU A 567 16.33 -11.63 11.60
N GLY A 568 17.38 -11.02 11.04
CA GLY A 568 17.89 -11.35 9.73
C GLY A 568 19.39 -11.15 9.57
N LEU A 569 19.99 -11.97 8.70
CA LEU A 569 21.36 -11.87 8.23
C LEU A 569 21.37 -11.57 6.75
N TYR A 570 22.25 -10.65 6.34
CA TYR A 570 22.34 -10.16 4.98
C TYR A 570 23.79 -10.18 4.51
N TYR A 571 23.98 -10.59 3.27
CA TYR A 571 25.27 -10.57 2.63
C TYR A 571 25.19 -10.02 1.20
N ASN A 572 25.95 -8.98 0.92
CA ASN A 572 26.08 -8.32 -0.38
C ASN A 572 27.54 -8.08 -0.79
N GLY A 573 28.47 -8.87 -0.23
CA GLY A 573 29.91 -8.78 -0.51
C GLY A 573 30.30 -9.15 -1.93
N LEU A 574 29.47 -9.91 -2.65
CA LEU A 574 29.69 -10.27 -4.06
C LEU A 574 29.01 -9.24 -4.99
N PRO A 575 29.73 -8.68 -6.00
CA PRO A 575 29.13 -7.78 -6.96
C PRO A 575 27.92 -8.37 -7.67
N GLY A 576 26.78 -7.66 -7.62
CA GLY A 576 25.55 -8.07 -8.27
C GLY A 576 24.80 -9.22 -7.59
N TRP A 577 25.23 -9.68 -6.42
CA TRP A 577 24.51 -10.68 -5.63
C TRP A 577 24.11 -10.15 -4.27
N GLU A 578 22.90 -10.50 -3.87
CA GLU A 578 22.35 -10.24 -2.53
C GLU A 578 21.81 -11.54 -1.96
N PHE A 579 22.10 -11.79 -0.69
CA PHE A 579 21.62 -12.94 0.06
C PHE A 579 21.03 -12.46 1.37
N SER A 580 19.86 -12.97 1.73
CA SER A 580 19.31 -12.75 3.06
C SER A 580 18.59 -13.98 3.60
N VAL A 581 18.67 -14.14 4.92
CA VAL A 581 17.88 -15.08 5.70
C VAL A 581 17.22 -14.29 6.81
N GLU A 582 15.89 -14.32 6.86
CA GLU A 582 15.07 -13.64 7.87
C GLU A 582 14.21 -14.64 8.62
N GLY A 583 14.13 -14.52 9.95
CA GLY A 583 13.15 -15.20 10.78
C GLY A 583 12.19 -14.20 11.39
N TYR A 584 10.93 -14.58 11.56
CA TYR A 584 9.93 -13.76 12.23
C TYR A 584 9.01 -14.58 13.14
N TRP A 585 8.48 -13.89 14.16
CA TRP A 585 7.43 -14.35 15.05
C TRP A 585 6.41 -13.24 15.23
N LYS A 586 5.12 -13.53 15.10
CA LYS A 586 4.01 -12.57 15.17
C LYS A 586 2.88 -13.16 16.00
N ASP A 587 2.51 -12.50 17.09
CA ASP A 587 1.31 -12.77 17.88
C ASP A 587 0.24 -11.72 17.52
N ILE A 588 -0.99 -12.18 17.30
CA ILE A 588 -2.11 -11.35 16.82
C ILE A 588 -3.29 -11.53 17.76
N HIS A 589 -3.90 -10.43 18.20
CA HIS A 589 -5.04 -10.43 19.13
C HIS A 589 -6.25 -9.75 18.54
N ASN A 590 -7.45 -10.24 18.91
CA ASN A 590 -8.75 -9.74 18.47
C ASN A 590 -8.99 -9.88 16.95
N VAL A 591 -8.41 -10.88 16.28
CA VAL A 591 -8.74 -11.16 14.86
C VAL A 591 -10.22 -11.43 14.72
N LEU A 592 -10.81 -10.96 13.61
CA LEU A 592 -12.24 -11.00 13.40
C LEU A 592 -12.59 -12.00 12.30
N GLU A 593 -13.53 -12.93 12.58
CA GLU A 593 -14.05 -13.87 11.59
C GLU A 593 -15.55 -14.08 11.77
N TYR A 594 -16.23 -14.53 10.70
CA TYR A 594 -17.62 -14.98 10.79
C TYR A 594 -17.74 -16.26 11.62
N LYS A 595 -18.82 -16.38 12.39
CA LYS A 595 -19.20 -17.62 13.07
C LYS A 595 -19.40 -18.73 12.05
N ASP A 596 -19.14 -19.99 12.44
CA ASP A 596 -19.42 -21.13 11.57
C ASP A 596 -20.90 -21.20 11.20
N GLY A 597 -21.19 -21.47 9.91
CA GLY A 597 -22.55 -21.61 9.39
C GLY A 597 -23.32 -20.30 9.15
N VAL A 598 -22.71 -19.15 9.33
CA VAL A 598 -23.34 -17.85 9.08
C VAL A 598 -22.99 -17.33 7.69
N SER A 599 -24.01 -16.85 6.95
CA SER A 599 -23.86 -16.14 5.68
C SER A 599 -24.24 -14.66 5.86
N PHE A 600 -23.45 -13.76 5.25
CA PHE A 600 -23.75 -12.32 5.29
C PHE A 600 -24.92 -11.92 4.38
N MET A 601 -25.15 -12.66 3.27
CA MET A 601 -26.09 -12.27 2.21
C MET A 601 -27.58 -12.54 2.53
N ALA A 602 -27.92 -13.16 3.64
CA ALA A 602 -29.30 -13.49 3.98
C ALA A 602 -29.64 -13.29 5.47
N SER A 603 -28.77 -12.61 6.20
CA SER A 603 -28.96 -12.40 7.63
C SER A 603 -29.84 -11.18 7.88
N SER A 604 -30.95 -11.38 8.60
CA SER A 604 -31.74 -10.28 9.20
C SER A 604 -31.03 -9.62 10.38
N GLN A 605 -29.89 -10.20 10.83
CA GLN A 605 -29.09 -9.71 11.94
C GLN A 605 -28.01 -8.74 11.47
N SER A 606 -27.61 -7.83 12.34
CA SER A 606 -26.44 -6.96 12.07
C SER A 606 -25.18 -7.78 11.82
N TRP A 607 -24.32 -7.35 10.91
CA TRP A 607 -23.03 -8.00 10.67
C TRP A 607 -22.22 -8.18 11.98
N GLU A 608 -22.35 -7.27 12.93
CA GLU A 608 -21.69 -7.28 14.23
C GLU A 608 -22.07 -8.50 15.08
N ASP A 609 -23.28 -9.01 14.94
CA ASP A 609 -23.78 -10.19 15.65
C ASP A 609 -23.31 -11.51 15.02
N ASN A 610 -22.83 -11.45 13.78
CA ASN A 610 -22.41 -12.60 12.98
C ASN A 610 -20.92 -12.91 13.09
N VAL A 611 -20.15 -12.08 13.79
CA VAL A 611 -18.70 -12.19 13.89
C VAL A 611 -18.23 -12.47 15.32
N VAL A 612 -17.03 -13.00 15.44
CA VAL A 612 -16.36 -13.25 16.73
C VAL A 612 -14.90 -12.82 16.66
N MET A 613 -14.36 -12.47 17.83
CA MET A 613 -12.94 -12.14 18.00
C MET A 613 -12.17 -13.35 18.53
N GLY A 614 -10.98 -13.57 18.00
CA GLY A 614 -10.05 -14.62 18.40
C GLY A 614 -8.60 -14.14 18.41
N ASP A 615 -7.67 -15.08 18.54
CA ASP A 615 -6.24 -14.83 18.52
C ASP A 615 -5.57 -15.60 17.38
N GLY A 616 -4.44 -15.09 16.91
CA GLY A 616 -3.66 -15.69 15.86
C GLY A 616 -2.17 -15.71 16.19
N ARG A 617 -1.46 -16.59 15.49
CA ARG A 617 -0.01 -16.66 15.55
C ARG A 617 0.54 -16.96 14.17
N ALA A 618 1.64 -16.30 13.80
CA ALA A 618 2.36 -16.59 12.55
C ALA A 618 3.87 -16.54 12.79
N TYR A 619 4.61 -17.48 12.23
CA TYR A 619 6.06 -17.51 12.31
C TYR A 619 6.66 -18.21 11.08
N GLY A 620 7.90 -17.87 10.77
CA GLY A 620 8.56 -18.47 9.60
C GLY A 620 10.00 -18.04 9.41
N ILE A 621 10.63 -18.69 8.42
CA ILE A 621 11.97 -18.38 7.92
C ILE A 621 11.86 -18.11 6.44
N GLU A 622 12.51 -17.04 5.99
CA GLU A 622 12.55 -16.56 4.62
C GLU A 622 13.98 -16.55 4.11
N LEU A 623 14.24 -17.17 2.97
CA LEU A 623 15.50 -17.13 2.24
C LEU A 623 15.29 -16.33 0.96
N PHE A 624 16.20 -15.40 0.67
CA PHE A 624 16.20 -14.64 -0.57
C PHE A 624 17.61 -14.57 -1.16
N ILE A 625 17.72 -14.92 -2.44
CA ILE A 625 18.95 -14.85 -3.21
C ILE A 625 18.60 -14.08 -4.48
N GLN A 626 19.26 -12.95 -4.72
CA GLN A 626 19.03 -12.12 -5.90
C GLN A 626 20.33 -11.90 -6.66
N LYS A 627 20.24 -11.97 -7.99
CA LYS A 627 21.30 -11.58 -8.93
C LYS A 627 20.80 -10.42 -9.78
N THR A 628 21.47 -9.27 -9.67
CA THR A 628 21.05 -8.01 -10.31
C THR A 628 21.89 -7.62 -11.53
N MET A 629 22.98 -8.36 -11.82
CA MET A 629 23.96 -8.01 -12.85
C MET A 629 24.26 -9.16 -13.80
N GLY A 630 24.72 -8.79 -15.01
CA GLY A 630 25.13 -9.68 -16.07
C GLY A 630 23.96 -10.00 -17.03
N LYS A 631 24.22 -10.90 -18.01
CA LYS A 631 23.20 -11.29 -19.01
C LYS A 631 22.04 -12.04 -18.39
N THR A 632 22.30 -12.84 -17.36
CA THR A 632 21.27 -13.57 -16.62
C THR A 632 21.08 -12.92 -15.26
N THR A 633 19.87 -12.46 -14.96
CA THR A 633 19.44 -11.84 -13.70
C THR A 633 18.21 -12.54 -13.14
N GLY A 634 17.85 -12.28 -11.88
CA GLY A 634 16.66 -12.88 -11.29
C GLY A 634 16.80 -13.11 -9.79
N TRP A 635 15.92 -13.92 -9.23
CA TRP A 635 15.94 -14.24 -7.79
C TRP A 635 15.32 -15.59 -7.49
N LEU A 636 15.74 -16.13 -6.35
CA LEU A 636 15.13 -17.27 -5.68
C LEU A 636 14.62 -16.80 -4.33
N GLY A 637 13.32 -16.94 -4.08
CA GLY A 637 12.66 -16.76 -2.81
C GLY A 637 12.18 -18.10 -2.26
N TYR A 638 12.43 -18.39 -0.99
CA TYR A 638 11.86 -19.53 -0.30
C TYR A 638 11.35 -19.11 1.07
N THR A 639 10.15 -19.55 1.43
CA THR A 639 9.54 -19.32 2.72
C THR A 639 9.04 -20.62 3.33
N LEU A 640 9.46 -20.88 4.56
CA LEU A 640 8.91 -21.91 5.43
C LEU A 640 8.14 -21.19 6.54
N ALA A 641 6.81 -21.32 6.56
CA ALA A 641 5.97 -20.56 7.49
C ALA A 641 4.84 -21.39 8.07
N LYS A 642 4.30 -20.92 9.20
CA LYS A 642 3.05 -21.41 9.79
C LYS A 642 2.22 -20.24 10.29
N SER A 643 0.92 -20.29 10.02
CA SER A 643 -0.07 -19.37 10.55
C SER A 643 -1.27 -20.13 11.06
N ASP A 644 -1.74 -19.80 12.27
CA ASP A 644 -2.90 -20.43 12.90
C ASP A 644 -3.79 -19.41 13.63
N ARG A 645 -5.04 -19.80 13.88
CA ARG A 645 -6.05 -19.01 14.58
C ARG A 645 -6.70 -19.87 15.68
N ILE A 646 -7.25 -19.20 16.71
CA ILE A 646 -8.05 -19.82 17.78
C ILE A 646 -9.17 -18.87 18.20
N PHE A 647 -10.38 -19.41 18.33
CA PHE A 647 -11.56 -18.70 18.84
C PHE A 647 -12.11 -19.45 20.03
N SER A 648 -11.57 -19.16 21.21
CA SER A 648 -11.77 -19.94 22.46
C SER A 648 -13.23 -19.97 22.95
N ASN A 649 -14.14 -19.20 22.34
CA ASN A 649 -15.57 -19.19 22.66
C ASN A 649 -16.35 -20.39 22.07
N GLY A 650 -15.71 -21.26 21.31
CA GLY A 650 -16.33 -22.45 20.71
C GLY A 650 -17.20 -22.21 19.48
N LEU A 651 -17.35 -20.96 19.01
CA LEU A 651 -18.20 -20.59 17.88
C LEU A 651 -17.53 -20.78 16.51
N ILE A 652 -16.23 -21.05 16.51
CA ILE A 652 -15.45 -21.42 15.33
C ILE A 652 -14.57 -22.60 15.71
N ASN A 653 -14.57 -23.65 14.87
CA ASN A 653 -13.77 -24.86 15.03
C ASN A 653 -13.80 -25.44 16.45
N ASN A 654 -14.96 -25.42 17.12
CA ASN A 654 -15.17 -25.90 18.50
C ASN A 654 -14.20 -25.29 19.54
N GLY A 655 -13.62 -24.14 19.30
CA GLY A 655 -12.65 -23.49 20.18
C GLY A 655 -11.24 -24.04 20.08
N GLU A 656 -10.98 -24.96 19.18
CA GLU A 656 -9.64 -25.53 18.94
C GLU A 656 -8.83 -24.69 17.97
N ARG A 657 -7.51 -24.75 18.13
CA ARG A 657 -6.57 -24.07 17.21
C ARG A 657 -6.54 -24.77 15.85
N TYR A 658 -6.61 -24.00 14.78
CA TYR A 658 -6.62 -24.51 13.41
C TYR A 658 -5.67 -23.69 12.51
N PRO A 659 -5.18 -24.27 11.38
CA PRO A 659 -4.41 -23.53 10.39
C PRO A 659 -5.25 -22.39 9.80
N TYR A 660 -4.69 -21.19 9.72
CA TYR A 660 -5.37 -20.08 9.08
C TYR A 660 -5.63 -20.41 7.59
N ARG A 661 -6.75 -19.95 7.05
CA ARG A 661 -7.18 -20.28 5.67
C ARG A 661 -6.15 -19.96 4.59
N TYR A 662 -5.20 -19.07 4.88
CA TYR A 662 -4.10 -18.68 3.99
C TYR A 662 -2.75 -19.27 4.42
N ASP A 663 -2.71 -20.25 5.34
CA ASP A 663 -1.47 -20.93 5.74
C ASP A 663 -0.91 -21.74 4.57
N ARG A 664 0.30 -21.42 4.14
CA ARG A 664 1.10 -22.19 3.19
C ARG A 664 2.45 -22.50 3.82
N ARG A 665 2.67 -23.79 4.11
CA ARG A 665 3.86 -24.23 4.80
C ARG A 665 5.14 -23.94 4.01
N HIS A 666 5.12 -24.19 2.73
CA HIS A 666 6.25 -24.00 1.82
C HIS A 666 5.81 -23.10 0.67
N ASN A 667 6.59 -22.06 0.42
CA ASN A 667 6.43 -21.21 -0.75
C ASN A 667 7.80 -21.01 -1.40
N ILE A 668 7.92 -21.33 -2.68
CA ILE A 668 9.13 -21.16 -3.46
C ILE A 668 8.82 -20.36 -4.73
N SER A 669 9.65 -19.39 -5.02
CA SER A 669 9.55 -18.55 -6.22
C SER A 669 10.92 -18.46 -6.87
N LEU A 670 11.00 -18.80 -8.15
CA LEU A 670 12.21 -18.66 -8.96
C LEU A 670 11.88 -17.82 -10.20
N VAL A 671 12.59 -16.73 -10.38
CA VAL A 671 12.49 -15.87 -11.57
C VAL A 671 13.86 -15.77 -12.20
N VAL A 672 13.94 -16.03 -13.50
CA VAL A 672 15.17 -15.94 -14.29
C VAL A 672 14.88 -15.13 -15.55
N ASN A 673 15.67 -14.09 -15.76
CA ASN A 673 15.64 -13.21 -16.94
C ASN A 673 16.99 -13.30 -17.66
N GLN A 674 16.96 -13.47 -18.99
CA GLN A 674 18.15 -13.55 -19.81
C GLN A 674 18.03 -12.67 -21.07
#